data_3adb4ccad63d54504ff07dc9bed19db7
#
_entry.id   3adb4ccad63d54504ff07dc9bed19db7
#
_cell.length_a   1.000
_cell.length_b   1.000
_cell.length_c   1.000
_cell.angle_alpha   90.00
_cell.angle_beta   90.00
_cell.angle_gamma   90.00
#
_symmetry.space_group_name_H-M   'P 1'
#
loop_
_entity.id
_entity.type
_entity.pdbx_description
1 polymer ?
#
loop_
_entity_poly.entity_id
_entity_poly.type
_entity_poly.pdbx_seq_one_letter_code
_entity_poly.pdbx_strand_id
1 'polypeptide(L)'
;MTVESVFPRLEALLPHVQKPIQYVGGELNSTVKDWDACDVRWALMYPDAYEVGLPNQGVMILYEVLNEREGVLAERTYSVWPDLEALMREHNVPQFTVDAHRPVKAFDVFGLSFSTELGYTNMLTALDLAGIPLEAKDRTDEDPIVLAGGHAAFNPEPIADFLDCAVVGDGEQAVLDITELIRAWKAEGRPGGRDELLLRLARTGGVYVPKFYDVEYLPDGRIGRVVPNAPGVPWRVSKHTVMDLDEWPYPKQPLVPLAETVHERMSVEIFRGCTRGCRFCQAGMITRPVRERSITGIGEMVERGLKATGFEEVGLLSLSSADHTEIGDIAKGLADRYTDDKIGLSLPSTRVDAFNIDLANELSRNGRRSGLTFAPEGGSERMRKVINKMVSEEDLIRTVATAYGNGWRQVKLYFMCGLPTETDEDVLQIGEMAKNVIQKGREVTGQNDIRCTVSIGGFVPKPHTPFQWAPQLSAEATDARLAKLRDSIRGDRKYGKNIGYRYHDGKPGIVEGLLSRGDRRVGGIIRAVYEDGGRFDGWREHFSYDRWMACADKALAGTGVDVDWYTTRERTYEEVLPWDHLDSGLDKDWLWEDWQDALEEVEVDDCRWTPCFDCGVCPQMDTHIQIGPTGKKMLPLTVVNK
;
A
#
# COMPACT_ATOMS: atom_id res chain seq x y z
N MET A 1 -35.06 -6.57 -10.74
CA MET A 1 -35.24 -5.24 -11.38
C MET A 1 -33.93 -4.89 -12.05
N THR A 2 -33.95 -4.57 -13.33
CA THR A 2 -32.76 -4.14 -14.07
C THR A 2 -32.29 -2.81 -13.48
N VAL A 3 -31.02 -2.73 -13.05
CA VAL A 3 -30.44 -1.50 -12.51
C VAL A 3 -30.11 -0.56 -13.67
N GLU A 4 -30.74 0.60 -13.69
CA GLU A 4 -30.51 1.59 -14.74
C GLU A 4 -29.15 2.28 -14.58
N SER A 5 -28.47 2.50 -15.71
CA SER A 5 -27.24 3.28 -15.77
C SER A 5 -27.50 4.76 -15.44
N VAL A 6 -26.61 5.36 -14.65
CA VAL A 6 -26.67 6.80 -14.37
C VAL A 6 -26.04 7.64 -15.47
N PHE A 7 -25.44 7.01 -16.51
CA PHE A 7 -24.70 7.71 -17.56
C PHE A 7 -25.48 8.82 -18.24
N PRO A 8 -26.80 8.68 -18.60
CA PRO A 8 -27.53 9.77 -19.24
C PRO A 8 -27.60 11.05 -18.38
N ARG A 9 -27.60 10.93 -17.05
CA ARG A 9 -27.54 12.09 -16.13
C ARG A 9 -26.12 12.61 -15.96
N LEU A 10 -25.16 11.69 -15.87
CA LEU A 10 -23.73 12.00 -15.75
C LEU A 10 -23.21 12.73 -16.99
N GLU A 11 -23.57 12.26 -18.20
CA GLU A 11 -23.11 12.82 -19.47
C GLU A 11 -23.41 14.33 -19.58
N ALA A 12 -24.54 14.75 -19.05
CA ALA A 12 -24.93 16.18 -19.04
C ALA A 12 -24.01 17.03 -18.14
N LEU A 13 -23.32 16.44 -17.18
CA LEU A 13 -22.41 17.13 -16.25
C LEU A 13 -20.97 17.19 -16.78
N LEU A 14 -20.54 16.23 -17.59
CA LEU A 14 -19.17 16.09 -18.07
C LEU A 14 -18.58 17.32 -18.77
N PRO A 15 -19.35 18.13 -19.55
CA PRO A 15 -18.83 19.36 -20.13
C PRO A 15 -18.41 20.43 -19.11
N HIS A 16 -18.80 20.28 -17.84
CA HIS A 16 -18.60 21.27 -16.79
C HIS A 16 -17.46 20.91 -15.82
N VAL A 17 -16.75 19.78 -16.06
CA VAL A 17 -15.65 19.31 -15.23
C VAL A 17 -14.31 19.36 -15.95
N GLN A 18 -13.21 19.41 -15.20
CA GLN A 18 -11.87 19.58 -15.76
C GLN A 18 -11.35 18.31 -16.47
N LYS A 19 -11.72 17.12 -16.00
CA LYS A 19 -11.20 15.84 -16.49
C LYS A 19 -12.34 14.85 -16.83
N PRO A 20 -13.23 15.17 -17.78
CA PRO A 20 -14.42 14.37 -18.06
C PRO A 20 -14.09 12.93 -18.49
N ILE A 21 -12.95 12.72 -19.16
CA ILE A 21 -12.53 11.42 -19.68
C ILE A 21 -12.36 10.34 -18.57
N GLN A 22 -12.13 10.74 -17.34
CA GLN A 22 -11.99 9.83 -16.20
C GLN A 22 -13.29 9.15 -15.77
N TYR A 23 -14.43 9.65 -16.28
CA TYR A 23 -15.77 9.23 -15.86
C TYR A 23 -16.57 8.55 -16.96
N VAL A 24 -16.05 8.48 -18.19
CA VAL A 24 -16.81 7.95 -19.34
C VAL A 24 -16.81 6.44 -19.44
N GLY A 25 -15.87 5.76 -18.79
CA GLY A 25 -15.70 4.31 -18.92
C GLY A 25 -15.36 3.87 -20.35
N GLY A 26 -15.47 2.57 -20.63
CA GLY A 26 -15.22 2.04 -21.97
C GLY A 26 -13.74 1.78 -22.25
N GLU A 27 -12.93 1.61 -21.21
CA GLU A 27 -11.54 1.18 -21.33
C GLU A 27 -11.46 -0.13 -22.07
N LEU A 28 -10.48 -0.27 -22.97
CA LEU A 28 -10.21 -1.54 -23.63
C LEU A 28 -9.97 -2.63 -22.57
N ASN A 29 -10.58 -3.79 -22.79
CA ASN A 29 -10.55 -4.95 -21.90
C ASN A 29 -11.39 -4.82 -20.62
N SER A 30 -12.24 -3.81 -20.47
CA SER A 30 -13.22 -3.78 -19.38
C SER A 30 -14.21 -4.95 -19.51
N THR A 31 -14.55 -5.57 -18.38
CA THR A 31 -15.49 -6.69 -18.34
C THR A 31 -16.92 -6.17 -18.24
N VAL A 32 -17.75 -6.58 -19.18
CA VAL A 32 -19.19 -6.30 -19.18
C VAL A 32 -19.95 -7.61 -19.08
N LYS A 33 -20.79 -7.74 -18.04
CA LYS A 33 -21.66 -8.91 -17.84
C LYS A 33 -23.12 -8.48 -17.71
N ASP A 34 -24.02 -9.42 -18.03
CA ASP A 34 -25.44 -9.22 -17.78
C ASP A 34 -25.67 -9.19 -16.26
N TRP A 35 -26.27 -8.10 -15.80
CA TRP A 35 -26.60 -7.88 -14.40
C TRP A 35 -27.49 -8.97 -13.81
N ASP A 36 -28.54 -9.34 -14.55
CA ASP A 36 -29.55 -10.27 -14.09
C ASP A 36 -29.05 -11.74 -14.11
N ALA A 37 -27.95 -12.01 -14.83
CA ALA A 37 -27.29 -13.30 -14.84
C ALA A 37 -26.28 -13.50 -13.68
N CYS A 38 -26.07 -12.48 -12.84
CA CYS A 38 -25.12 -12.54 -11.74
C CYS A 38 -25.82 -12.63 -10.37
N ASP A 39 -25.39 -13.59 -9.55
CA ASP A 39 -25.92 -13.81 -8.20
C ASP A 39 -25.33 -12.88 -7.16
N VAL A 40 -24.02 -12.57 -7.31
CA VAL A 40 -23.26 -11.70 -6.42
C VAL A 40 -22.51 -10.63 -7.21
N ARG A 41 -22.59 -9.39 -6.74
CA ARG A 41 -22.06 -8.22 -7.44
C ARG A 41 -21.19 -7.40 -6.51
N TRP A 42 -20.01 -7.03 -7.00
CA TRP A 42 -18.99 -6.26 -6.29
C TRP A 42 -18.77 -4.91 -6.97
N ALA A 43 -18.86 -3.81 -6.22
CA ALA A 43 -18.28 -2.54 -6.62
C ALA A 43 -16.91 -2.42 -5.95
N LEU A 44 -15.84 -2.44 -6.72
CA LEU A 44 -14.46 -2.33 -6.24
C LEU A 44 -14.00 -0.89 -6.33
N MET A 45 -13.67 -0.29 -5.19
CA MET A 45 -13.19 1.09 -5.12
C MET A 45 -11.71 1.17 -4.74
N TYR A 46 -10.96 1.94 -5.51
CA TYR A 46 -9.75 2.56 -5.00
C TYR A 46 -10.10 4.00 -4.57
N PRO A 47 -9.94 4.38 -3.29
CA PRO A 47 -10.45 5.65 -2.77
C PRO A 47 -9.53 6.84 -3.08
N ASP A 48 -9.18 6.99 -4.35
CA ASP A 48 -8.47 8.11 -4.93
C ASP A 48 -8.96 8.36 -6.36
N ALA A 49 -8.41 9.36 -7.04
CA ALA A 49 -8.76 9.68 -8.42
C ALA A 49 -8.45 8.52 -9.39
N TYR A 50 -9.15 8.48 -10.51
CA TYR A 50 -8.99 7.50 -11.58
C TYR A 50 -7.53 7.27 -11.99
N GLU A 51 -6.76 8.35 -12.18
CA GLU A 51 -5.36 8.28 -12.60
C GLU A 51 -4.44 7.55 -11.62
N VAL A 52 -4.81 7.48 -10.36
CA VAL A 52 -4.08 6.75 -9.31
C VAL A 52 -4.67 5.35 -9.10
N GLY A 53 -5.99 5.25 -9.14
CA GLY A 53 -6.70 4.01 -8.83
C GLY A 53 -6.65 2.97 -9.93
N LEU A 54 -6.75 3.37 -11.20
CA LEU A 54 -6.79 2.42 -12.32
C LEU A 54 -5.55 1.52 -12.40
N PRO A 55 -4.31 2.03 -12.26
CA PRO A 55 -3.12 1.17 -12.35
C PRO A 55 -2.86 0.34 -11.07
N ASN A 56 -3.73 0.39 -10.06
CA ASN A 56 -3.54 -0.36 -8.83
C ASN A 56 -3.67 -1.86 -9.04
N GLN A 57 -2.57 -2.60 -8.87
CA GLN A 57 -2.53 -4.05 -9.12
C GLN A 57 -3.44 -4.85 -8.21
N GLY A 58 -3.59 -4.47 -6.94
CA GLY A 58 -4.47 -5.17 -6.00
C GLY A 58 -5.92 -5.19 -6.48
N VAL A 59 -6.45 -4.01 -6.88
CA VAL A 59 -7.80 -3.91 -7.44
C VAL A 59 -7.93 -4.69 -8.74
N MET A 60 -6.91 -4.63 -9.62
CA MET A 60 -6.92 -5.34 -10.90
C MET A 60 -6.92 -6.85 -10.74
N ILE A 61 -6.16 -7.39 -9.77
CA ILE A 61 -6.15 -8.82 -9.46
C ILE A 61 -7.53 -9.25 -8.95
N LEU A 62 -8.12 -8.52 -8.00
CA LEU A 62 -9.44 -8.85 -7.47
C LEU A 62 -10.55 -8.72 -8.53
N TYR A 63 -10.44 -7.74 -9.41
CA TYR A 63 -11.35 -7.57 -10.56
C TYR A 63 -11.31 -8.80 -11.47
N GLU A 64 -10.12 -9.31 -11.79
CA GLU A 64 -9.95 -10.56 -12.58
C GLU A 64 -10.50 -11.78 -11.84
N VAL A 65 -10.06 -11.98 -10.57
CA VAL A 65 -10.47 -13.13 -9.73
C VAL A 65 -11.98 -13.25 -9.65
N LEU A 66 -12.69 -12.15 -9.41
CA LEU A 66 -14.14 -12.12 -9.30
C LEU A 66 -14.82 -12.31 -10.66
N ASN A 67 -14.32 -11.64 -11.69
CA ASN A 67 -14.94 -11.69 -13.01
C ASN A 67 -14.71 -13.01 -13.74
N GLU A 68 -13.73 -13.83 -13.36
CA GLU A 68 -13.59 -15.20 -13.89
C GLU A 68 -14.65 -16.18 -13.36
N ARG A 69 -15.36 -15.81 -12.27
CA ARG A 69 -16.38 -16.66 -11.67
C ARG A 69 -17.72 -16.51 -12.40
N GLU A 70 -18.36 -17.66 -12.66
CA GLU A 70 -19.72 -17.70 -13.17
C GLU A 70 -20.70 -17.14 -12.13
N GLY A 71 -21.66 -16.33 -12.58
CA GLY A 71 -22.64 -15.69 -11.71
C GLY A 71 -22.08 -14.59 -10.79
N VAL A 72 -20.84 -14.13 -11.03
CA VAL A 72 -20.23 -13.03 -10.28
C VAL A 72 -19.89 -11.87 -11.22
N LEU A 73 -20.20 -10.64 -10.78
CA LEU A 73 -19.84 -9.41 -11.45
C LEU A 73 -19.01 -8.55 -10.51
N ALA A 74 -17.88 -8.05 -11.00
CA ALA A 74 -17.14 -6.99 -10.34
C ALA A 74 -17.03 -5.79 -11.30
N GLU A 75 -17.36 -4.60 -10.80
CA GLU A 75 -17.18 -3.33 -11.49
C GLU A 75 -16.34 -2.38 -10.64
N ARG A 76 -15.66 -1.41 -11.29
CA ARG A 76 -14.73 -0.50 -10.62
C ARG A 76 -15.36 0.87 -10.39
N THR A 77 -14.96 1.51 -9.31
CA THR A 77 -15.30 2.91 -9.02
C THR A 77 -14.11 3.63 -8.39
N TYR A 78 -14.05 4.93 -8.52
CA TYR A 78 -12.98 5.80 -8.02
C TYR A 78 -13.58 7.02 -7.35
N SER A 79 -12.76 7.75 -6.58
CA SER A 79 -13.18 9.05 -6.04
C SER A 79 -13.37 10.06 -7.18
N VAL A 80 -14.47 10.79 -7.13
CA VAL A 80 -14.72 11.87 -8.08
C VAL A 80 -14.07 13.16 -7.58
N TRP A 81 -13.50 13.95 -8.50
CA TRP A 81 -12.95 15.25 -8.15
C TRP A 81 -14.01 16.21 -7.60
N PRO A 82 -13.61 17.22 -6.79
CA PRO A 82 -14.56 18.12 -6.15
C PRO A 82 -15.50 18.86 -7.10
N ASP A 83 -15.07 19.14 -8.33
CA ASP A 83 -15.90 19.76 -9.35
C ASP A 83 -17.06 18.86 -9.79
N LEU A 84 -16.79 17.57 -10.02
CA LEU A 84 -17.85 16.61 -10.31
C LEU A 84 -18.67 16.29 -9.06
N GLU A 85 -18.06 16.17 -7.87
CA GLU A 85 -18.79 15.94 -6.61
C GLU A 85 -19.88 17.01 -6.41
N ALA A 86 -19.53 18.28 -6.59
CA ALA A 86 -20.48 19.38 -6.44
C ALA A 86 -21.70 19.25 -7.41
N LEU A 87 -21.43 18.95 -8.68
CA LEU A 87 -22.47 18.74 -9.68
C LEU A 87 -23.32 17.50 -9.40
N MET A 88 -22.70 16.40 -8.96
CA MET A 88 -23.42 15.18 -8.60
C MET A 88 -24.40 15.45 -7.43
N ARG A 89 -23.98 16.22 -6.43
CA ARG A 89 -24.85 16.62 -5.31
C ARG A 89 -26.01 17.50 -5.78
N GLU A 90 -25.74 18.51 -6.62
CA GLU A 90 -26.75 19.41 -7.18
C GLU A 90 -27.80 18.66 -8.01
N HIS A 91 -27.36 17.71 -8.85
CA HIS A 91 -28.21 16.97 -9.78
C HIS A 91 -28.65 15.59 -9.28
N ASN A 92 -28.36 15.25 -8.02
CA ASN A 92 -28.69 13.97 -7.39
C ASN A 92 -28.17 12.74 -8.17
N VAL A 93 -26.99 12.83 -8.80
CA VAL A 93 -26.30 11.70 -9.42
C VAL A 93 -25.55 10.94 -8.33
N PRO A 94 -25.84 9.64 -8.08
CA PRO A 94 -25.15 8.89 -7.03
C PRO A 94 -23.75 8.46 -7.47
N GLN A 95 -22.90 8.03 -6.49
CA GLN A 95 -21.64 7.33 -6.79
C GLN A 95 -21.90 6.14 -7.71
N PHE A 96 -21.07 5.98 -8.72
CA PHE A 96 -21.28 5.04 -9.82
C PHE A 96 -20.01 4.26 -10.16
N THR A 97 -20.18 3.11 -10.80
CA THR A 97 -19.10 2.33 -11.39
C THR A 97 -18.74 2.87 -12.77
N VAL A 98 -17.45 2.80 -13.16
CA VAL A 98 -16.99 3.28 -14.48
C VAL A 98 -17.25 2.28 -15.59
N ASP A 99 -17.39 0.98 -15.27
CA ASP A 99 -17.59 -0.09 -16.27
C ASP A 99 -18.97 0.01 -16.95
N ALA A 100 -20.05 0.16 -16.17
CA ALA A 100 -21.41 0.24 -16.71
C ALA A 100 -22.24 1.40 -16.13
N HIS A 101 -21.63 2.30 -15.37
CA HIS A 101 -22.26 3.46 -14.73
C HIS A 101 -23.47 3.09 -13.86
N ARG A 102 -23.35 2.00 -13.11
CA ARG A 102 -24.39 1.54 -12.18
C ARG A 102 -24.21 2.22 -10.82
N PRO A 103 -25.31 2.58 -10.13
CA PRO A 103 -25.23 3.10 -8.77
C PRO A 103 -24.53 2.10 -7.84
N VAL A 104 -23.52 2.53 -7.09
CA VAL A 104 -22.77 1.66 -6.16
C VAL A 104 -23.68 1.01 -5.12
N LYS A 105 -24.70 1.70 -4.65
CA LYS A 105 -25.69 1.15 -3.69
C LYS A 105 -26.41 -0.09 -4.19
N ALA A 106 -26.49 -0.33 -5.50
CA ALA A 106 -27.19 -1.50 -6.06
C ALA A 106 -26.40 -2.81 -5.95
N PHE A 107 -25.12 -2.76 -5.61
CA PHE A 107 -24.24 -3.92 -5.49
C PHE A 107 -24.43 -4.64 -4.15
N ASP A 108 -24.01 -5.89 -4.06
CA ASP A 108 -24.04 -6.68 -2.82
C ASP A 108 -22.89 -6.32 -1.87
N VAL A 109 -21.72 -5.99 -2.46
CA VAL A 109 -20.52 -5.60 -1.73
C VAL A 109 -19.94 -4.33 -2.33
N PHE A 110 -19.62 -3.38 -1.46
CA PHE A 110 -18.80 -2.22 -1.78
C PHE A 110 -17.42 -2.41 -1.15
N GLY A 111 -16.48 -2.91 -1.95
CA GLY A 111 -15.13 -3.25 -1.52
C GLY A 111 -14.15 -2.10 -1.76
N LEU A 112 -13.47 -1.65 -0.69
CA LEU A 112 -12.53 -0.54 -0.71
C LEU A 112 -11.10 -1.06 -0.51
N SER A 113 -10.19 -0.70 -1.41
CA SER A 113 -8.77 -1.08 -1.34
C SER A 113 -7.93 0.08 -0.85
N PHE A 114 -7.46 0.02 0.40
CA PHE A 114 -6.65 1.06 1.02
C PHE A 114 -5.15 0.71 0.97
N SER A 115 -4.40 1.37 0.10
CA SER A 115 -2.93 1.34 0.13
C SER A 115 -2.35 2.34 1.14
N THR A 116 -3.14 3.36 1.52
CA THR A 116 -2.80 4.41 2.48
C THR A 116 -4.05 4.86 3.23
N GLU A 117 -3.86 5.37 4.43
CA GLU A 117 -4.92 5.87 5.30
C GLU A 117 -5.47 7.24 4.84
N LEU A 118 -4.72 7.99 4.03
CA LEU A 118 -5.14 9.33 3.55
C LEU A 118 -6.34 9.30 2.58
N GLY A 119 -6.83 8.12 2.21
CA GLY A 119 -8.07 7.92 1.45
C GLY A 119 -9.36 7.83 2.28
N TYR A 120 -9.31 7.95 3.61
CA TYR A 120 -10.48 7.71 4.46
C TYR A 120 -11.60 8.75 4.28
N THR A 121 -11.28 10.02 4.07
CA THR A 121 -12.28 11.05 3.76
C THR A 121 -12.94 10.83 2.39
N ASN A 122 -12.19 10.29 1.43
CA ASN A 122 -12.73 9.92 0.11
C ASN A 122 -13.71 8.74 0.20
N MET A 123 -13.46 7.78 1.11
CA MET A 123 -14.44 6.71 1.40
C MET A 123 -15.77 7.30 1.88
N LEU A 124 -15.73 8.23 2.85
CA LEU A 124 -16.95 8.88 3.35
C LEU A 124 -17.69 9.65 2.26
N THR A 125 -16.94 10.32 1.37
CA THR A 125 -17.51 10.98 0.20
C THR A 125 -18.27 9.99 -0.69
N ALA A 126 -17.65 8.83 -0.96
CA ALA A 126 -18.26 7.83 -1.83
C ALA A 126 -19.49 7.18 -1.20
N LEU A 127 -19.47 6.88 0.11
CA LEU A 127 -20.63 6.37 0.85
C LEU A 127 -21.80 7.36 0.80
N ASP A 128 -21.55 8.63 1.08
CA ASP A 128 -22.55 9.67 1.10
C ASP A 128 -23.16 9.91 -0.29
N LEU A 129 -22.32 10.03 -1.32
CA LEU A 129 -22.79 10.15 -2.72
C LEU A 129 -23.58 8.91 -3.17
N ALA A 130 -23.21 7.72 -2.70
CA ALA A 130 -23.97 6.51 -2.99
C ALA A 130 -25.31 6.44 -2.25
N GLY A 131 -25.56 7.29 -1.25
CA GLY A 131 -26.71 7.21 -0.37
C GLY A 131 -26.64 5.97 0.55
N ILE A 132 -25.45 5.51 0.89
CA ILE A 132 -25.17 4.46 1.88
C ILE A 132 -24.92 5.16 3.21
N PRO A 133 -25.60 4.76 4.32
CA PRO A 133 -25.32 5.33 5.63
C PRO A 133 -23.84 5.27 5.97
N LEU A 134 -23.27 6.38 6.47
CA LEU A 134 -21.85 6.44 6.80
C LEU A 134 -21.50 5.42 7.89
N GLU A 135 -22.25 5.43 8.98
CA GLU A 135 -22.03 4.48 10.08
C GLU A 135 -22.66 3.12 9.78
N ALA A 136 -21.89 2.06 10.01
CA ALA A 136 -22.32 0.68 9.75
C ALA A 136 -23.58 0.28 10.54
N LYS A 137 -23.76 0.83 11.76
CA LYS A 137 -24.92 0.55 12.61
C LYS A 137 -26.26 1.03 12.03
N ASP A 138 -26.22 2.02 11.10
CA ASP A 138 -27.41 2.63 10.49
C ASP A 138 -27.80 1.95 9.17
N ARG A 139 -27.02 0.96 8.71
CA ARG A 139 -27.27 0.22 7.46
C ARG A 139 -28.30 -0.88 7.65
N THR A 140 -29.05 -1.13 6.59
CA THR A 140 -30.13 -2.12 6.51
C THR A 140 -29.75 -3.28 5.59
N ASP A 141 -30.67 -4.25 5.43
CA ASP A 141 -30.54 -5.38 4.49
C ASP A 141 -30.48 -4.97 3.01
N GLU A 142 -30.86 -3.72 2.71
CA GLU A 142 -30.85 -3.17 1.35
C GLU A 142 -29.53 -2.47 0.98
N ASP A 143 -28.68 -2.21 1.99
CA ASP A 143 -27.39 -1.58 1.77
C ASP A 143 -26.30 -2.63 1.48
N PRO A 144 -25.33 -2.36 0.62
CA PRO A 144 -24.22 -3.26 0.36
C PRO A 144 -23.40 -3.51 1.64
N ILE A 145 -22.67 -4.61 1.67
CA ILE A 145 -21.63 -4.84 2.68
C ILE A 145 -20.44 -3.92 2.33
N VAL A 146 -20.11 -3.00 3.22
CA VAL A 146 -18.95 -2.11 3.06
C VAL A 146 -17.73 -2.80 3.65
N LEU A 147 -16.82 -3.18 2.77
CA LEU A 147 -15.64 -4.00 3.08
C LEU A 147 -14.36 -3.23 2.78
N ALA A 148 -13.42 -3.21 3.73
CA ALA A 148 -12.07 -2.68 3.52
C ALA A 148 -11.05 -3.81 3.33
N GLY A 149 -10.04 -3.55 2.51
CA GLY A 149 -8.86 -4.40 2.32
C GLY A 149 -7.62 -3.56 2.03
N GLY A 150 -6.48 -4.22 1.81
CA GLY A 150 -5.20 -3.58 1.54
C GLY A 150 -4.36 -3.32 2.80
N HIS A 151 -3.25 -2.60 2.65
CA HIS A 151 -2.29 -2.43 3.74
C HIS A 151 -2.86 -1.72 4.98
N ALA A 152 -3.70 -0.71 4.79
CA ALA A 152 -4.31 0.01 5.91
C ALA A 152 -5.34 -0.84 6.68
N ALA A 153 -5.86 -1.94 6.10
CA ALA A 153 -6.74 -2.87 6.79
C ALA A 153 -6.05 -3.69 7.89
N PHE A 154 -4.73 -3.57 8.06
CA PHE A 154 -4.00 -4.12 9.20
C PHE A 154 -4.13 -3.26 10.48
N ASN A 155 -4.73 -2.07 10.39
CA ASN A 155 -5.31 -1.33 11.49
C ASN A 155 -6.58 -0.59 11.02
N PRO A 156 -7.73 -1.26 10.91
CA PRO A 156 -8.97 -0.63 10.45
C PRO A 156 -9.71 0.11 11.57
N GLU A 157 -9.19 0.12 12.81
CA GLU A 157 -9.86 0.73 13.96
C GLU A 157 -10.24 2.20 13.76
N PRO A 158 -9.43 3.07 13.11
CA PRO A 158 -9.84 4.45 12.82
C PRO A 158 -11.09 4.59 11.96
N ILE A 159 -11.43 3.57 11.19
CA ILE A 159 -12.61 3.56 10.31
C ILE A 159 -13.62 2.46 10.68
N ALA A 160 -13.45 1.83 11.84
CA ALA A 160 -14.27 0.70 12.28
C ALA A 160 -15.78 1.01 12.28
N ASP A 161 -16.18 2.21 12.69
CA ASP A 161 -17.59 2.62 12.72
C ASP A 161 -18.21 2.76 11.32
N PHE A 162 -17.39 2.93 10.28
CA PHE A 162 -17.81 3.09 8.89
C PHE A 162 -17.77 1.79 8.09
N LEU A 163 -17.20 0.71 8.63
CA LEU A 163 -17.05 -0.57 7.96
C LEU A 163 -18.00 -1.62 8.50
N ASP A 164 -18.50 -2.47 7.61
CA ASP A 164 -19.13 -3.73 8.01
C ASP A 164 -18.08 -4.79 8.31
N CYS A 165 -17.04 -4.86 7.48
CA CYS A 165 -15.92 -5.77 7.70
C CYS A 165 -14.63 -5.28 7.04
N ALA A 166 -13.50 -5.88 7.45
CA ALA A 166 -12.20 -5.72 6.81
C ALA A 166 -11.57 -7.08 6.54
N VAL A 167 -10.90 -7.22 5.40
CA VAL A 167 -10.09 -8.39 5.05
C VAL A 167 -8.64 -8.12 5.41
N VAL A 168 -8.07 -8.97 6.24
CA VAL A 168 -6.67 -8.90 6.66
C VAL A 168 -5.84 -9.88 5.83
N GLY A 169 -4.84 -9.38 5.10
CA GLY A 169 -3.95 -10.17 4.26
C GLY A 169 -4.28 -10.16 2.77
N ASP A 170 -3.95 -11.27 2.09
CA ASP A 170 -4.18 -11.42 0.65
C ASP A 170 -5.67 -11.57 0.35
N GLY A 171 -6.15 -10.88 -0.68
CA GLY A 171 -7.58 -10.78 -0.96
C GLY A 171 -8.17 -11.86 -1.83
N GLU A 172 -7.38 -12.60 -2.61
CA GLU A 172 -7.85 -13.48 -3.68
C GLU A 172 -8.79 -14.58 -3.16
N GLN A 173 -8.36 -15.33 -2.15
CA GLN A 173 -9.22 -16.37 -1.55
C GLN A 173 -10.36 -15.74 -0.75
N ALA A 174 -10.08 -14.66 -0.01
CA ALA A 174 -11.07 -14.03 0.85
C ALA A 174 -12.28 -13.51 0.08
N VAL A 175 -12.08 -12.85 -1.08
CA VAL A 175 -13.21 -12.37 -1.89
C VAL A 175 -14.04 -13.50 -2.46
N LEU A 176 -13.42 -14.66 -2.75
CA LEU A 176 -14.16 -15.85 -3.18
C LEU A 176 -14.98 -16.45 -2.05
N ASP A 177 -14.41 -16.62 -0.85
CA ASP A 177 -15.09 -17.15 0.32
C ASP A 177 -16.29 -16.27 0.72
N ILE A 178 -16.08 -14.94 0.72
CA ILE A 178 -17.15 -13.96 0.98
C ILE A 178 -18.24 -14.05 -0.10
N THR A 179 -17.85 -14.17 -1.37
CA THR A 179 -18.81 -14.30 -2.48
C THR A 179 -19.68 -15.54 -2.33
N GLU A 180 -19.08 -16.71 -2.05
CA GLU A 180 -19.83 -17.96 -1.87
C GLU A 180 -20.72 -17.91 -0.62
N LEU A 181 -20.26 -17.29 0.45
CA LEU A 181 -21.06 -17.09 1.66
C LEU A 181 -22.30 -16.21 1.38
N ILE A 182 -22.14 -15.10 0.67
CA ILE A 182 -23.25 -14.21 0.27
C ILE A 182 -24.20 -14.95 -0.67
N ARG A 183 -23.67 -15.70 -1.64
CA ARG A 183 -24.47 -16.51 -2.57
C ARG A 183 -25.34 -17.52 -1.81
N ALA A 184 -24.75 -18.28 -0.89
CA ALA A 184 -25.45 -19.26 -0.07
C ALA A 184 -26.52 -18.60 0.80
N TRP A 185 -26.18 -17.51 1.50
CA TRP A 185 -27.13 -16.77 2.33
C TRP A 185 -28.33 -16.22 1.53
N LYS A 186 -28.10 -15.70 0.32
CA LYS A 186 -29.18 -15.26 -0.60
C LYS A 186 -30.05 -16.44 -1.05
N ALA A 187 -29.45 -17.59 -1.40
CA ALA A 187 -30.17 -18.79 -1.82
C ALA A 187 -31.02 -19.40 -0.69
N GLU A 188 -30.58 -19.26 0.56
CA GLU A 188 -31.35 -19.66 1.77
C GLU A 188 -32.52 -18.69 2.07
N GLY A 189 -32.71 -17.61 1.33
CA GLY A 189 -33.74 -16.61 1.56
C GLY A 189 -33.36 -15.54 2.57
N ARG A 190 -32.07 -15.28 2.76
CA ARG A 190 -31.50 -14.25 3.66
C ARG A 190 -31.89 -14.45 5.14
N PRO A 191 -31.69 -15.64 5.74
CA PRO A 191 -32.08 -15.89 7.12
C PRO A 191 -31.36 -14.92 8.06
N GLY A 192 -32.10 -14.40 9.05
CA GLY A 192 -31.57 -13.48 10.07
C GLY A 192 -31.10 -12.12 9.59
N GLY A 193 -31.33 -11.79 8.30
CA GLY A 193 -30.98 -10.50 7.72
C GLY A 193 -29.47 -10.19 7.75
N ARG A 194 -29.14 -8.90 7.72
CA ARG A 194 -27.77 -8.40 7.71
C ARG A 194 -26.94 -8.88 8.91
N ASP A 195 -27.55 -8.94 10.09
CA ASP A 195 -26.83 -9.30 11.32
C ASP A 195 -26.30 -10.74 11.28
N GLU A 196 -27.10 -11.69 10.77
CA GLU A 196 -26.64 -13.06 10.58
C GLU A 196 -25.57 -13.17 9.49
N LEU A 197 -25.70 -12.41 8.40
CA LEU A 197 -24.67 -12.35 7.37
C LEU A 197 -23.35 -11.85 7.95
N LEU A 198 -23.36 -10.77 8.71
CA LEU A 198 -22.16 -10.22 9.36
C LEU A 198 -21.55 -11.23 10.36
N LEU A 199 -22.39 -11.97 11.09
CA LEU A 199 -21.92 -13.00 12.01
C LEU A 199 -21.26 -14.18 11.26
N ARG A 200 -21.80 -14.59 10.12
CA ARG A 200 -21.17 -15.60 9.25
C ARG A 200 -19.84 -15.10 8.72
N LEU A 201 -19.76 -13.83 8.27
CA LEU A 201 -18.53 -13.19 7.85
C LEU A 201 -17.47 -13.15 8.96
N ALA A 202 -17.85 -12.79 10.18
CA ALA A 202 -16.94 -12.74 11.33
C ALA A 202 -16.34 -14.11 11.71
N ARG A 203 -16.98 -15.20 11.29
CA ARG A 203 -16.49 -16.58 11.48
C ARG A 203 -15.66 -17.09 10.32
N THR A 204 -15.57 -16.32 9.24
CA THR A 204 -14.71 -16.62 8.09
C THR A 204 -13.27 -16.18 8.39
N GLY A 205 -12.29 -17.03 8.09
CA GLY A 205 -10.88 -16.68 8.32
C GLY A 205 -10.48 -15.38 7.62
N GLY A 206 -9.64 -14.58 8.26
CA GLY A 206 -9.13 -13.32 7.72
C GLY A 206 -10.15 -12.17 7.62
N VAL A 207 -11.39 -12.37 8.10
CA VAL A 207 -12.43 -11.34 8.04
C VAL A 207 -12.68 -10.77 9.43
N TYR A 208 -12.35 -9.51 9.61
CA TYR A 208 -12.63 -8.73 10.82
C TYR A 208 -13.96 -7.99 10.68
N VAL A 209 -14.89 -8.17 11.61
CA VAL A 209 -16.19 -7.47 11.66
C VAL A 209 -16.24 -6.61 12.93
N PRO A 210 -15.96 -5.30 12.85
CA PRO A 210 -15.81 -4.42 14.02
C PRO A 210 -16.98 -4.46 15.00
N LYS A 211 -18.20 -4.63 14.50
CA LYS A 211 -19.45 -4.76 15.30
C LYS A 211 -19.37 -5.83 16.39
N PHE A 212 -18.59 -6.89 16.16
CA PHE A 212 -18.51 -8.02 17.10
C PHE A 212 -17.31 -7.96 18.04
N TYR A 213 -16.71 -6.77 18.21
CA TYR A 213 -15.60 -6.56 19.14
C TYR A 213 -15.83 -5.31 19.98
N ASP A 214 -15.87 -5.49 21.30
CA ASP A 214 -15.93 -4.39 22.25
C ASP A 214 -14.51 -3.94 22.62
N VAL A 215 -14.29 -2.63 22.62
CA VAL A 215 -13.03 -2.02 23.03
C VAL A 215 -13.22 -1.35 24.40
N GLU A 216 -12.46 -1.80 25.38
CA GLU A 216 -12.46 -1.22 26.72
C GLU A 216 -11.25 -0.31 26.89
N TYR A 217 -11.47 0.92 27.35
CA TYR A 217 -10.40 1.90 27.59
C TYR A 217 -10.09 2.01 29.08
N LEU A 218 -8.81 2.16 29.40
CA LEU A 218 -8.31 2.48 30.73
C LEU A 218 -8.47 3.99 31.03
N PRO A 219 -8.44 4.39 32.32
CA PRO A 219 -8.58 5.80 32.70
C PRO A 219 -7.51 6.74 32.10
N ASP A 220 -6.35 6.19 31.72
CA ASP A 220 -5.24 6.94 31.08
C ASP A 220 -5.36 7.00 29.55
N GLY A 221 -6.46 6.53 28.99
CA GLY A 221 -6.74 6.54 27.56
C GLY A 221 -6.22 5.33 26.78
N ARG A 222 -5.40 4.46 27.39
CA ARG A 222 -4.93 3.24 26.72
C ARG A 222 -6.06 2.24 26.54
N ILE A 223 -5.92 1.35 25.56
CA ILE A 223 -6.81 0.18 25.41
C ILE A 223 -6.48 -0.81 26.52
N GLY A 224 -7.48 -1.22 27.28
CA GLY A 224 -7.35 -2.29 28.27
C GLY A 224 -7.47 -3.68 27.62
N ARG A 225 -8.46 -3.83 26.74
CA ARG A 225 -8.67 -5.06 25.95
C ARG A 225 -9.63 -4.84 24.78
N VAL A 226 -9.51 -5.72 23.78
CA VAL A 226 -10.47 -5.88 22.69
C VAL A 226 -11.08 -7.27 22.83
N VAL A 227 -12.42 -7.37 22.94
CA VAL A 227 -13.11 -8.61 23.32
C VAL A 227 -14.19 -8.95 22.30
N PRO A 228 -14.23 -10.18 21.74
CA PRO A 228 -15.35 -10.60 20.91
C PRO A 228 -16.63 -10.68 21.76
N ASN A 229 -17.72 -10.08 21.25
CA ASN A 229 -19.00 -9.97 21.95
C ASN A 229 -20.07 -10.92 21.41
N ALA A 230 -19.74 -11.82 20.48
CA ALA A 230 -20.66 -12.78 19.91
C ALA A 230 -20.07 -14.21 19.87
N PRO A 231 -20.91 -15.27 20.05
CA PRO A 231 -20.42 -16.66 20.03
C PRO A 231 -19.77 -17.04 18.70
N GLY A 232 -18.61 -17.69 18.77
CA GLY A 232 -17.87 -18.19 17.60
C GLY A 232 -17.09 -17.14 16.82
N VAL A 233 -17.09 -15.89 17.26
CA VAL A 233 -16.19 -14.85 16.75
C VAL A 233 -14.79 -15.08 17.35
N PRO A 234 -13.72 -15.09 16.54
CA PRO A 234 -12.37 -15.39 17.02
C PRO A 234 -11.81 -14.25 17.88
N TRP A 235 -10.96 -14.57 18.86
CA TRP A 235 -10.22 -13.58 19.66
C TRP A 235 -9.17 -12.83 18.85
N ARG A 236 -8.61 -13.49 17.83
CA ARG A 236 -7.63 -12.91 16.89
C ARG A 236 -8.06 -13.28 15.49
N VAL A 237 -8.01 -12.32 14.59
CA VAL A 237 -8.29 -12.51 13.18
C VAL A 237 -6.97 -12.68 12.44
N SER A 238 -6.67 -13.93 12.06
CA SER A 238 -5.43 -14.25 11.34
C SER A 238 -5.55 -13.87 9.86
N LYS A 239 -4.49 -13.27 9.32
CA LYS A 239 -4.45 -12.86 7.92
C LYS A 239 -4.59 -14.03 6.94
N HIS A 240 -5.16 -13.76 5.80
CA HIS A 240 -5.03 -14.63 4.63
C HIS A 240 -3.63 -14.53 4.01
N THR A 241 -3.10 -15.67 3.59
CA THR A 241 -1.85 -15.75 2.83
C THR A 241 -2.03 -16.71 1.67
N VAL A 242 -2.01 -16.16 0.46
CA VAL A 242 -2.07 -16.95 -0.77
C VAL A 242 -0.70 -17.54 -1.05
N MET A 243 -0.65 -18.87 -1.22
CA MET A 243 0.54 -19.60 -1.63
C MET A 243 0.46 -19.91 -3.13
N ASP A 244 1.59 -20.35 -3.72
CA ASP A 244 1.65 -20.77 -5.15
C ASP A 244 1.02 -19.74 -6.10
N LEU A 245 1.60 -18.53 -6.15
CA LEU A 245 1.04 -17.41 -6.92
C LEU A 245 0.74 -17.74 -8.40
N ASP A 246 1.46 -18.70 -9.01
CA ASP A 246 1.21 -19.12 -10.39
C ASP A 246 -0.15 -19.83 -10.59
N GLU A 247 -0.75 -20.34 -9.51
CA GLU A 247 -2.07 -21.00 -9.55
C GLU A 247 -3.23 -20.00 -9.46
N TRP A 248 -2.92 -18.74 -9.08
CA TRP A 248 -3.95 -17.72 -8.91
C TRP A 248 -4.17 -16.88 -10.17
N PRO A 249 -5.42 -16.47 -10.43
CA PRO A 249 -5.72 -15.56 -11.51
C PRO A 249 -4.93 -14.26 -11.41
N TYR A 250 -4.59 -13.73 -12.56
CA TYR A 250 -3.94 -12.44 -12.76
C TYR A 250 -4.61 -11.71 -13.91
N PRO A 251 -4.46 -10.38 -14.05
CA PRO A 251 -5.03 -9.64 -15.17
C PRO A 251 -4.49 -10.16 -16.52
N LYS A 252 -5.26 -11.01 -17.20
CA LYS A 252 -4.88 -11.64 -18.49
C LYS A 252 -5.01 -10.66 -19.64
N GLN A 253 -5.96 -9.74 -19.51
CA GLN A 253 -6.21 -8.65 -20.44
C GLN A 253 -6.24 -7.35 -19.62
N PRO A 254 -5.06 -6.79 -19.25
CA PRO A 254 -5.00 -5.58 -18.47
C PRO A 254 -5.77 -4.44 -19.12
N LEU A 255 -6.39 -3.62 -18.31
CA LEU A 255 -7.13 -2.45 -18.78
C LEU A 255 -6.20 -1.43 -19.42
N VAL A 256 -6.64 -0.85 -20.54
CA VAL A 256 -5.94 0.25 -21.18
C VAL A 256 -6.65 1.55 -20.81
N PRO A 257 -5.98 2.48 -20.09
CA PRO A 257 -6.60 3.72 -19.65
C PRO A 257 -6.95 4.62 -20.84
N LEU A 258 -8.04 5.38 -20.69
CA LEU A 258 -8.44 6.42 -21.66
C LEU A 258 -7.81 7.78 -21.35
N ALA A 259 -7.27 7.97 -20.15
CA ALA A 259 -6.59 9.18 -19.70
C ALA A 259 -5.19 8.82 -19.18
N GLU A 260 -4.32 9.83 -19.11
CA GLU A 260 -3.02 9.66 -18.46
C GLU A 260 -3.19 9.14 -17.03
N THR A 261 -2.40 8.14 -16.69
CA THR A 261 -2.31 7.56 -15.35
C THR A 261 -0.90 7.76 -14.78
N VAL A 262 -0.76 7.61 -13.47
CA VAL A 262 0.55 7.77 -12.82
C VAL A 262 1.58 6.75 -13.30
N HIS A 263 1.13 5.65 -13.93
CA HIS A 263 1.98 4.60 -14.49
C HIS A 263 1.37 4.07 -15.79
N GLU A 264 1.85 4.56 -16.93
CA GLU A 264 1.44 4.10 -18.27
C GLU A 264 2.33 2.95 -18.76
N ARG A 265 2.15 1.80 -18.17
CA ARG A 265 2.87 0.57 -18.55
C ARG A 265 2.09 -0.66 -18.16
N MET A 266 2.38 -1.76 -18.80
CA MET A 266 1.93 -3.06 -18.34
C MET A 266 2.69 -3.45 -17.08
N SER A 267 1.96 -3.69 -16.00
CA SER A 267 2.53 -4.09 -14.72
C SER A 267 2.35 -5.58 -14.48
N VAL A 268 3.42 -6.28 -14.11
CA VAL A 268 3.42 -7.72 -13.82
C VAL A 268 4.00 -7.95 -12.44
N GLU A 269 3.20 -8.50 -11.52
CA GLU A 269 3.68 -8.94 -10.21
C GLU A 269 4.57 -10.18 -10.38
N ILE A 270 5.86 -10.05 -10.05
CA ILE A 270 6.81 -11.16 -10.19
C ILE A 270 7.02 -11.95 -8.89
N PHE A 271 6.78 -11.33 -7.75
CA PHE A 271 6.68 -11.97 -6.45
C PHE A 271 6.00 -11.07 -5.42
N ARG A 272 5.55 -11.68 -4.34
CA ARG A 272 4.92 -11.02 -3.19
C ARG A 272 5.68 -11.33 -1.91
N GLY A 273 5.69 -10.39 -0.96
CA GLY A 273 6.43 -10.49 0.30
C GLY A 273 7.86 -9.95 0.20
N CYS A 274 8.57 -9.96 1.34
CA CYS A 274 9.96 -9.53 1.44
C CYS A 274 10.67 -10.28 2.57
N THR A 275 11.90 -10.75 2.32
CA THR A 275 12.72 -11.47 3.31
C THR A 275 13.64 -10.52 4.10
N ARG A 276 13.72 -9.26 3.69
CA ARG A 276 14.68 -8.28 4.21
C ARG A 276 14.31 -7.82 5.60
N GLY A 277 14.25 -7.64 6.49
CA GLY A 277 13.91 -7.23 7.84
C GLY A 277 13.96 -5.71 8.08
N CYS A 278 13.69 -4.86 7.06
CA CYS A 278 13.65 -3.41 7.28
C CYS A 278 12.61 -3.05 8.34
N ARG A 279 13.02 -2.54 9.50
CA ARG A 279 12.22 -2.35 10.72
C ARG A 279 11.09 -1.32 10.60
N PHE A 280 11.17 -0.44 9.63
CA PHE A 280 10.14 0.55 9.34
C PHE A 280 9.08 0.08 8.34
N CYS A 281 9.34 -1.01 7.62
CA CYS A 281 8.58 -1.36 6.43
C CYS A 281 7.38 -2.26 6.75
N GLN A 282 6.19 -1.66 6.88
CA GLN A 282 4.95 -2.41 7.09
C GLN A 282 4.70 -3.42 5.98
N ALA A 283 4.81 -3.00 4.70
CA ALA A 283 4.59 -3.91 3.58
C ALA A 283 5.48 -5.14 3.63
N GLY A 284 6.78 -4.97 3.93
CA GLY A 284 7.72 -6.08 4.07
C GLY A 284 7.43 -7.02 5.24
N MET A 285 6.76 -6.53 6.28
CA MET A 285 6.39 -7.33 7.45
C MET A 285 5.07 -8.08 7.25
N ILE A 286 4.00 -7.37 6.88
CA ILE A 286 2.66 -7.97 6.78
C ILE A 286 2.46 -8.90 5.60
N THR A 287 3.27 -8.79 4.54
CA THR A 287 3.16 -9.63 3.34
C THR A 287 4.06 -10.86 3.34
N ARG A 288 4.78 -11.14 4.45
CA ARG A 288 5.54 -12.39 4.60
C ARG A 288 4.64 -13.63 4.52
N PRO A 289 5.17 -14.77 4.02
CA PRO A 289 6.50 -15.02 3.46
C PRO A 289 6.66 -14.52 2.02
N VAL A 290 7.88 -14.59 1.47
CA VAL A 290 8.12 -14.37 0.03
C VAL A 290 7.58 -15.53 -0.78
N ARG A 291 6.91 -15.20 -1.89
CA ARG A 291 6.37 -16.15 -2.87
C ARG A 291 6.68 -15.62 -4.26
N GLU A 292 7.58 -16.30 -4.98
CA GLU A 292 7.98 -15.95 -6.33
C GLU A 292 7.09 -16.65 -7.37
N ARG A 293 6.79 -15.94 -8.48
CA ARG A 293 6.23 -16.56 -9.68
C ARG A 293 7.34 -17.18 -10.50
N SER A 294 7.02 -18.23 -11.24
CA SER A 294 7.97 -18.88 -12.14
C SER A 294 8.28 -18.00 -13.37
N ILE A 295 9.47 -18.21 -13.96
CA ILE A 295 9.85 -17.57 -15.25
C ILE A 295 8.78 -17.81 -16.31
N THR A 296 8.25 -19.03 -16.39
CA THR A 296 7.22 -19.42 -17.35
C THR A 296 5.94 -18.62 -17.11
N GLY A 297 5.46 -18.54 -15.85
CA GLY A 297 4.27 -17.78 -15.48
C GLY A 297 4.44 -16.29 -15.82
N ILE A 298 5.56 -15.69 -15.45
CA ILE A 298 5.87 -14.30 -15.80
C ILE A 298 5.90 -14.08 -17.31
N GLY A 299 6.55 -14.98 -18.05
CA GLY A 299 6.61 -14.91 -19.52
C GLY A 299 5.23 -14.98 -20.18
N GLU A 300 4.34 -15.85 -19.69
CA GLU A 300 2.96 -15.95 -20.17
C GLU A 300 2.13 -14.70 -19.85
N MET A 301 2.28 -14.14 -18.63
CA MET A 301 1.62 -12.90 -18.23
C MET A 301 2.02 -11.75 -19.17
N VAL A 302 3.32 -11.58 -19.42
CA VAL A 302 3.84 -10.55 -20.32
C VAL A 302 3.32 -10.74 -21.75
N GLU A 303 3.37 -11.95 -22.28
CA GLU A 303 2.91 -12.23 -23.65
C GLU A 303 1.43 -11.91 -23.84
N ARG A 304 0.58 -12.41 -22.93
CA ARG A 304 -0.88 -12.20 -23.01
C ARG A 304 -1.22 -10.72 -22.86
N GLY A 305 -0.63 -10.08 -21.85
CA GLY A 305 -0.91 -8.68 -21.56
C GLY A 305 -0.46 -7.74 -22.68
N LEU A 306 0.74 -7.90 -23.24
CA LEU A 306 1.20 -7.09 -24.37
C LEU A 306 0.32 -7.26 -25.62
N LYS A 307 -0.10 -8.50 -25.93
CA LYS A 307 -1.03 -8.78 -27.05
C LYS A 307 -2.39 -8.12 -26.85
N ALA A 308 -2.86 -8.03 -25.60
CA ALA A 308 -4.17 -7.47 -25.28
C ALA A 308 -4.19 -5.95 -25.17
N THR A 309 -3.04 -5.31 -24.92
CA THR A 309 -2.97 -3.89 -24.57
C THR A 309 -2.18 -3.04 -25.54
N GLY A 310 -1.12 -3.58 -26.14
CA GLY A 310 -0.18 -2.82 -26.96
C GLY A 310 0.71 -1.85 -26.19
N PHE A 311 0.91 -2.05 -24.88
CA PHE A 311 1.86 -1.23 -24.10
C PHE A 311 3.29 -1.40 -24.63
N GLU A 312 4.06 -0.31 -24.60
CA GLU A 312 5.46 -0.29 -25.03
C GLU A 312 6.46 -0.50 -23.87
N GLU A 313 5.99 -0.62 -22.64
CA GLU A 313 6.79 -0.86 -21.45
C GLU A 313 6.16 -1.92 -20.55
N VAL A 314 7.01 -2.81 -20.01
CA VAL A 314 6.65 -3.79 -18.98
C VAL A 314 7.37 -3.44 -17.69
N GLY A 315 6.60 -3.23 -16.61
CA GLY A 315 7.10 -3.07 -15.25
C GLY A 315 7.02 -4.38 -14.48
N LEU A 316 8.16 -4.89 -14.03
CA LEU A 316 8.24 -6.08 -13.18
C LEU A 316 8.12 -5.66 -11.72
N LEU A 317 6.94 -5.88 -11.13
CA LEU A 317 6.57 -5.34 -9.82
C LEU A 317 6.81 -6.32 -8.68
N SER A 318 7.38 -5.81 -7.61
CA SER A 318 7.41 -6.40 -6.27
C SER A 318 7.92 -5.37 -5.26
N LEU A 319 8.03 -5.73 -3.99
CA LEU A 319 8.65 -4.89 -2.96
C LEU A 319 10.17 -4.73 -3.15
N SER A 320 10.84 -5.65 -3.86
CA SER A 320 12.27 -5.62 -4.12
C SER A 320 12.61 -6.42 -5.38
N SER A 321 12.24 -5.92 -6.55
CA SER A 321 12.23 -6.69 -7.82
C SER A 321 13.59 -7.28 -8.20
N ALA A 322 14.69 -6.63 -7.85
CA ALA A 322 16.04 -7.16 -8.06
C ALA A 322 16.40 -8.36 -7.15
N ASP A 323 15.58 -8.65 -6.14
CA ASP A 323 15.79 -9.79 -5.23
C ASP A 323 15.13 -11.09 -5.73
N HIS A 324 14.38 -11.08 -6.84
CA HIS A 324 13.85 -12.30 -7.44
C HIS A 324 14.99 -13.23 -7.83
N THR A 325 14.90 -14.50 -7.45
CA THR A 325 15.99 -15.48 -7.60
C THR A 325 16.50 -15.59 -9.04
N GLU A 326 15.61 -15.47 -10.03
CA GLU A 326 15.89 -15.64 -11.46
C GLU A 326 15.75 -14.34 -12.25
N ILE A 327 15.89 -13.18 -11.61
CA ILE A 327 15.63 -11.87 -12.25
C ILE A 327 16.50 -11.62 -13.51
N GLY A 328 17.75 -12.11 -13.50
CA GLY A 328 18.65 -11.99 -14.64
C GLY A 328 18.14 -12.73 -15.87
N ASP A 329 17.68 -13.97 -15.68
CA ASP A 329 17.13 -14.81 -16.76
C ASP A 329 15.78 -14.27 -17.26
N ILE A 330 14.93 -13.77 -16.35
CA ILE A 330 13.66 -13.12 -16.70
C ILE A 330 13.93 -11.88 -17.57
N ALA A 331 14.79 -10.97 -17.10
CA ALA A 331 15.08 -9.73 -17.81
C ALA A 331 15.70 -10.00 -19.19
N LYS A 332 16.70 -10.91 -19.27
CA LYS A 332 17.33 -11.30 -20.52
C LYS A 332 16.36 -11.95 -21.48
N GLY A 333 15.58 -12.94 -21.00
CA GLY A 333 14.61 -13.67 -21.83
C GLY A 333 13.54 -12.74 -22.42
N LEU A 334 13.01 -11.81 -21.62
CA LEU A 334 12.05 -10.82 -22.10
C LEU A 334 12.69 -9.81 -23.06
N ALA A 335 13.89 -9.30 -22.75
CA ALA A 335 14.59 -8.37 -23.62
C ALA A 335 14.95 -9.01 -24.98
N ASP A 336 15.40 -10.28 -25.01
CA ASP A 336 15.66 -11.03 -26.25
C ASP A 336 14.39 -11.22 -27.07
N ARG A 337 13.30 -11.61 -26.41
CA ARG A 337 12.02 -11.92 -27.06
C ARG A 337 11.39 -10.71 -27.75
N TYR A 338 11.50 -9.52 -27.14
CA TYR A 338 10.83 -8.30 -27.59
C TYR A 338 11.78 -7.25 -28.16
N THR A 339 12.97 -7.67 -28.63
CA THR A 339 13.96 -6.77 -29.25
C THR A 339 13.41 -6.06 -30.49
N ASP A 340 12.74 -6.81 -31.36
CA ASP A 340 12.20 -6.27 -32.63
C ASP A 340 11.00 -5.34 -32.36
N ASP A 341 10.20 -5.62 -31.33
CA ASP A 341 9.06 -4.82 -30.91
C ASP A 341 9.47 -3.59 -30.09
N LYS A 342 10.73 -3.49 -29.66
CA LYS A 342 11.30 -2.41 -28.84
C LYS A 342 10.58 -2.19 -27.52
N ILE A 343 10.04 -3.24 -26.91
CA ILE A 343 9.37 -3.16 -25.60
C ILE A 343 10.40 -2.86 -24.52
N GLY A 344 10.18 -1.78 -23.78
CA GLY A 344 11.00 -1.38 -22.64
C GLY A 344 10.70 -2.25 -21.41
N LEU A 345 11.75 -2.55 -20.63
CA LEU A 345 11.61 -3.21 -19.33
C LEU A 345 11.96 -2.25 -18.21
N SER A 346 11.21 -2.29 -17.11
CA SER A 346 11.50 -1.49 -15.91
C SER A 346 11.39 -2.32 -14.62
N LEU A 347 12.28 -2.01 -13.67
CA LEU A 347 12.25 -2.52 -12.31
C LEU A 347 12.04 -1.35 -11.37
N PRO A 348 10.82 -1.09 -10.92
CA PRO A 348 10.50 0.06 -10.07
C PRO A 348 11.21 0.06 -8.72
N SER A 349 11.50 -1.14 -8.18
CA SER A 349 12.10 -1.34 -6.87
C SER A 349 13.48 -1.98 -7.00
N THR A 350 14.53 -1.17 -7.11
CA THR A 350 15.92 -1.64 -7.18
C THR A 350 16.67 -1.26 -5.91
N ARG A 351 17.23 -2.25 -5.23
CA ARG A 351 18.11 -2.03 -4.07
C ARG A 351 19.54 -1.77 -4.52
N VAL A 352 20.30 -1.05 -3.69
CA VAL A 352 21.71 -0.74 -3.95
C VAL A 352 22.55 -2.01 -4.03
N ASP A 353 22.40 -2.91 -3.05
CA ASP A 353 23.15 -4.16 -2.92
C ASP A 353 22.77 -5.22 -3.96
N ALA A 354 21.55 -5.15 -4.51
CA ALA A 354 21.06 -6.04 -5.56
C ALA A 354 21.28 -5.47 -6.99
N PHE A 355 21.85 -4.28 -7.12
CA PHE A 355 22.11 -3.68 -8.42
C PHE A 355 23.22 -4.43 -9.17
N ASN A 356 22.85 -4.99 -10.32
CA ASN A 356 23.77 -5.64 -11.24
C ASN A 356 23.79 -4.86 -12.57
N ILE A 357 25.00 -4.56 -13.07
CA ILE A 357 25.16 -3.79 -14.32
C ILE A 357 24.63 -4.57 -15.54
N ASP A 358 24.78 -5.89 -15.55
CA ASP A 358 24.28 -6.71 -16.64
C ASP A 358 22.76 -6.64 -16.70
N LEU A 359 22.10 -6.71 -15.53
CA LEU A 359 20.66 -6.52 -15.41
C LEU A 359 20.25 -5.10 -15.88
N ALA A 360 20.97 -4.06 -15.47
CA ALA A 360 20.68 -2.69 -15.89
C ALA A 360 20.86 -2.48 -17.41
N ASN A 361 21.83 -3.16 -18.02
CA ASN A 361 22.04 -3.13 -19.47
C ASN A 361 20.90 -3.85 -20.21
N GLU A 362 20.43 -5.02 -19.72
CA GLU A 362 19.29 -5.71 -20.30
C GLU A 362 18.01 -4.86 -20.23
N LEU A 363 17.73 -4.24 -19.08
CA LEU A 363 16.58 -3.34 -18.91
C LEU A 363 16.63 -2.12 -19.88
N SER A 364 17.83 -1.66 -20.19
CA SER A 364 18.03 -0.49 -21.06
C SER A 364 18.13 -0.83 -22.56
N ARG A 365 18.17 -2.12 -22.91
CA ARG A 365 18.49 -2.57 -24.27
C ARG A 365 17.45 -2.16 -25.30
N ASN A 366 16.17 -2.32 -24.96
CA ASN A 366 15.06 -2.11 -25.89
C ASN A 366 14.33 -0.77 -25.67
N GLY A 367 14.64 -0.03 -24.61
CA GLY A 367 13.93 1.18 -24.22
C GLY A 367 14.84 2.36 -23.94
N ARG A 368 14.25 3.46 -23.47
CA ARG A 368 15.02 4.60 -22.96
C ARG A 368 15.65 4.22 -21.61
N ARG A 369 16.88 4.66 -21.39
CA ARG A 369 17.50 4.56 -20.07
C ARG A 369 16.65 5.33 -19.06
N SER A 370 16.02 4.62 -18.15
CA SER A 370 15.34 5.22 -17.00
C SER A 370 16.36 5.82 -16.03
N GLY A 371 15.96 6.83 -15.26
CA GLY A 371 16.76 7.33 -14.14
C GLY A 371 16.95 6.24 -13.09
N LEU A 372 18.15 6.10 -12.54
CA LEU A 372 18.42 5.18 -11.44
C LEU A 372 17.99 5.81 -10.12
N THR A 373 17.25 5.01 -9.35
CA THR A 373 16.79 5.39 -8.02
C THR A 373 17.25 4.34 -7.03
N PHE A 374 17.88 4.78 -5.95
CA PHE A 374 18.32 3.94 -4.84
C PHE A 374 17.75 4.46 -3.52
N ALA A 375 17.54 3.57 -2.57
CA ALA A 375 16.93 3.90 -1.28
C ALA A 375 17.83 3.47 -0.11
N PRO A 376 18.85 4.27 0.25
CA PRO A 376 19.61 4.03 1.47
C PRO A 376 18.78 4.20 2.74
N GLU A 377 17.73 5.03 2.70
CA GLU A 377 16.76 5.36 3.74
C GLU A 377 17.36 6.14 4.92
N GLY A 378 18.52 5.74 5.45
CA GLY A 378 19.24 6.43 6.52
C GLY A 378 20.48 7.17 6.01
N GLY A 379 20.72 8.38 6.52
CA GLY A 379 21.85 9.22 6.11
C GLY A 379 23.20 8.65 6.54
N SER A 380 23.31 8.15 7.76
CA SER A 380 24.53 7.54 8.30
C SER A 380 24.49 6.01 8.25
N GLU A 381 25.67 5.36 8.35
CA GLU A 381 25.73 3.89 8.48
C GLU A 381 25.06 3.42 9.77
N ARG A 382 25.22 4.18 10.85
CA ARG A 382 24.53 3.94 12.10
C ARG A 382 23.02 3.86 11.89
N MET A 383 22.44 4.85 11.22
CA MET A 383 21.00 4.85 10.96
C MET A 383 20.56 3.68 10.07
N ARG A 384 21.39 3.28 9.10
CA ARG A 384 21.07 2.11 8.27
C ARG A 384 21.06 0.81 9.08
N LYS A 385 21.93 0.68 10.11
CA LYS A 385 21.87 -0.45 11.08
C LYS A 385 20.60 -0.39 11.93
N VAL A 386 20.29 0.77 12.51
CA VAL A 386 19.05 0.96 13.28
C VAL A 386 17.81 0.50 12.53
N ILE A 387 17.70 0.86 11.25
CA ILE A 387 16.55 0.49 10.42
C ILE A 387 16.68 -0.88 9.72
N ASN A 388 17.75 -1.61 9.99
CA ASN A 388 18.10 -2.88 9.34
C ASN A 388 18.11 -2.79 7.81
N LYS A 389 18.77 -1.74 7.28
CA LYS A 389 18.88 -1.51 5.84
C LYS A 389 20.27 -1.89 5.33
N MET A 390 20.67 -3.08 5.41
CA MET A 390 21.96 -3.70 5.06
C MET A 390 22.60 -3.15 3.76
N VAL A 391 22.94 -1.86 3.74
CA VAL A 391 23.54 -1.12 2.63
C VAL A 391 24.67 -0.26 3.19
N SER A 392 25.91 -0.59 2.87
CA SER A 392 27.06 0.24 3.24
C SER A 392 27.22 1.44 2.30
N GLU A 393 27.96 2.46 2.74
CA GLU A 393 28.32 3.57 1.85
C GLU A 393 29.23 3.08 0.72
N GLU A 394 30.10 2.11 0.96
CA GLU A 394 30.96 1.50 -0.05
C GLU A 394 30.13 0.84 -1.16
N ASP A 395 29.08 0.08 -0.80
CA ASP A 395 28.16 -0.53 -1.77
C ASP A 395 27.48 0.52 -2.62
N LEU A 396 26.99 1.61 -2.03
CA LEU A 396 26.39 2.71 -2.77
C LEU A 396 27.40 3.35 -3.73
N ILE A 397 28.59 3.69 -3.25
CA ILE A 397 29.63 4.33 -4.07
C ILE A 397 30.09 3.41 -5.20
N ARG A 398 30.25 2.11 -4.97
CA ARG A 398 30.56 1.10 -6.00
C ARG A 398 29.43 1.04 -7.05
N THR A 399 28.20 0.99 -6.61
CA THR A 399 27.02 0.91 -7.48
C THR A 399 26.88 2.15 -8.36
N VAL A 400 26.99 3.35 -7.79
CA VAL A 400 26.88 4.60 -8.56
C VAL A 400 28.08 4.80 -9.49
N ALA A 401 29.30 4.36 -9.09
CA ALA A 401 30.48 4.38 -9.96
C ALA A 401 30.24 3.55 -11.23
N THR A 402 29.69 2.34 -11.04
CA THR A 402 29.33 1.45 -12.15
C THR A 402 28.26 2.09 -13.04
N ALA A 403 27.21 2.67 -12.46
CA ALA A 403 26.16 3.33 -13.20
C ALA A 403 26.70 4.52 -14.05
N TYR A 404 27.47 5.41 -13.44
CA TYR A 404 28.05 6.56 -14.16
C TYR A 404 29.04 6.12 -15.25
N GLY A 405 29.88 5.10 -14.99
CA GLY A 405 30.78 4.52 -15.98
C GLY A 405 30.06 3.96 -17.20
N ASN A 406 28.83 3.52 -17.04
CA ASN A 406 27.97 3.02 -18.12
C ASN A 406 27.05 4.09 -18.72
N GLY A 407 27.28 5.36 -18.44
CA GLY A 407 26.70 6.50 -19.16
C GLY A 407 25.49 7.16 -18.48
N TRP A 408 25.09 6.75 -17.27
CA TRP A 408 24.14 7.55 -16.48
C TRP A 408 24.78 8.89 -16.10
N ARG A 409 23.97 9.92 -15.87
CA ARG A 409 24.41 11.26 -15.47
C ARG A 409 23.73 11.76 -14.21
N GLN A 410 22.66 11.06 -13.80
CA GLN A 410 21.89 11.41 -12.62
C GLN A 410 21.46 10.15 -11.90
N VAL A 411 21.54 10.19 -10.57
CA VAL A 411 20.91 9.22 -9.66
C VAL A 411 19.99 9.96 -8.69
N LYS A 412 18.96 9.26 -8.22
CA LYS A 412 18.07 9.72 -7.18
C LYS A 412 18.23 8.83 -5.95
N LEU A 413 18.35 9.45 -4.79
CA LEU A 413 18.45 8.76 -3.51
C LEU A 413 17.23 9.08 -2.65
N TYR A 414 16.60 8.05 -2.09
CA TYR A 414 15.52 8.21 -1.13
C TYR A 414 16.03 8.06 0.30
N PHE A 415 15.50 8.93 1.17
CA PHE A 415 15.79 8.95 2.61
C PHE A 415 14.52 9.22 3.40
N MET A 416 14.57 8.87 4.68
CA MET A 416 13.60 9.27 5.70
C MET A 416 14.25 10.22 6.70
N CYS A 417 13.43 11.08 7.31
CA CYS A 417 13.80 11.96 8.40
C CYS A 417 12.87 11.71 9.59
N GLY A 418 13.40 11.70 10.80
CA GLY A 418 12.65 11.42 12.03
C GLY A 418 12.68 9.95 12.43
N LEU A 419 13.64 9.18 11.92
CA LEU A 419 13.87 7.80 12.33
C LEU A 419 14.17 7.67 13.83
N PRO A 420 13.81 6.55 14.47
CA PRO A 420 14.17 6.33 15.88
C PRO A 420 15.68 6.51 16.12
N THR A 421 16.03 7.16 17.21
CA THR A 421 17.41 7.51 17.61
C THR A 421 18.18 8.47 16.67
N GLU A 422 17.56 8.95 15.58
CA GLU A 422 18.21 9.82 14.59
C GLU A 422 18.64 11.16 15.22
N THR A 423 19.87 11.57 14.98
CA THR A 423 20.43 12.86 15.36
C THR A 423 20.49 13.85 14.19
N ASP A 424 20.74 15.11 14.47
CA ASP A 424 20.96 16.11 13.42
C ASP A 424 22.18 15.78 12.53
N GLU A 425 23.22 15.17 13.13
CA GLU A 425 24.42 14.71 12.43
C GLU A 425 24.09 13.59 11.42
N ASP A 426 23.22 12.65 11.80
CA ASP A 426 22.77 11.57 10.90
C ASP A 426 22.03 12.15 9.69
N VAL A 427 21.19 13.16 9.90
CA VAL A 427 20.46 13.83 8.80
C VAL A 427 21.42 14.60 7.88
N LEU A 428 22.43 15.28 8.45
CA LEU A 428 23.44 16.01 7.65
C LEU A 428 24.28 15.06 6.79
N GLN A 429 24.48 13.81 7.19
CA GLN A 429 25.18 12.79 6.38
C GLN A 429 24.47 12.50 5.04
N ILE A 430 23.15 12.77 4.93
CA ILE A 430 22.46 12.70 3.63
C ILE A 430 23.10 13.63 2.60
N GLY A 431 23.46 14.85 3.02
CA GLY A 431 24.15 15.81 2.16
C GLY A 431 25.56 15.36 1.79
N GLU A 432 26.31 14.81 2.76
CA GLU A 432 27.67 14.30 2.51
C GLU A 432 27.66 13.11 1.55
N MET A 433 26.71 12.16 1.74
CA MET A 433 26.53 11.03 0.83
C MET A 433 26.24 11.50 -0.61
N ALA A 434 25.37 12.50 -0.80
CA ALA A 434 25.09 13.07 -2.12
C ALA A 434 26.34 13.71 -2.75
N LYS A 435 27.19 14.37 -1.95
CA LYS A 435 28.49 14.92 -2.40
C LYS A 435 29.45 13.82 -2.84
N ASN A 436 29.58 12.74 -2.04
CA ASN A 436 30.43 11.60 -2.34
C ASN A 436 30.01 10.91 -3.64
N VAL A 437 28.70 10.74 -3.86
CA VAL A 437 28.12 10.22 -5.10
C VAL A 437 28.50 11.08 -6.32
N ILE A 438 28.36 12.41 -6.22
CA ILE A 438 28.72 13.32 -7.31
C ILE A 438 30.24 13.32 -7.54
N GLN A 439 31.03 13.34 -6.47
CA GLN A 439 32.48 13.29 -6.58
C GLN A 439 32.93 12.02 -7.31
N LYS A 440 32.40 10.86 -6.89
CA LYS A 440 32.70 9.57 -7.53
C LYS A 440 32.32 9.55 -9.00
N GLY A 441 31.15 10.09 -9.33
CA GLY A 441 30.70 10.19 -10.72
C GLY A 441 31.63 11.07 -11.58
N ARG A 442 32.12 12.20 -11.04
CA ARG A 442 33.10 13.05 -11.72
C ARG A 442 34.44 12.34 -11.90
N GLU A 443 34.91 11.60 -10.90
CA GLU A 443 36.16 10.81 -11.00
C GLU A 443 36.07 9.76 -12.12
N VAL A 444 34.95 9.03 -12.20
CA VAL A 444 34.77 7.96 -13.18
C VAL A 444 34.56 8.49 -14.59
N THR A 445 33.85 9.61 -14.77
CA THR A 445 33.43 10.11 -16.09
C THR A 445 34.29 11.22 -16.61
N GLY A 446 35.05 11.91 -15.76
CA GLY A 446 35.76 13.16 -16.11
C GLY A 446 34.83 14.34 -16.36
N GLN A 447 33.54 14.25 -16.08
CA GLN A 447 32.52 15.26 -16.41
C GLN A 447 32.02 15.98 -15.16
N ASN A 448 31.67 17.25 -15.30
CA ASN A 448 31.22 18.10 -14.21
C ASN A 448 29.69 18.19 -14.07
N ASP A 449 28.92 17.68 -15.03
CA ASP A 449 27.47 17.76 -15.11
C ASP A 449 26.75 16.61 -14.36
N ILE A 450 27.49 15.78 -13.62
CA ILE A 450 26.97 14.73 -12.77
C ILE A 450 26.05 15.33 -11.71
N ARG A 451 24.88 14.71 -11.50
CA ARG A 451 23.85 15.16 -10.56
C ARG A 451 23.44 14.03 -9.62
N CYS A 452 23.05 14.42 -8.41
CA CYS A 452 22.39 13.58 -7.45
C CYS A 452 21.15 14.29 -6.93
N THR A 453 19.99 13.62 -6.92
CA THR A 453 18.79 14.17 -6.27
C THR A 453 18.53 13.40 -4.99
N VAL A 454 18.46 14.09 -3.86
CA VAL A 454 17.97 13.52 -2.59
C VAL A 454 16.48 13.83 -2.44
N SER A 455 15.70 12.81 -2.11
CA SER A 455 14.25 12.91 -1.88
C SER A 455 13.97 12.35 -0.50
N ILE A 456 13.36 13.16 0.37
CA ILE A 456 13.24 12.86 1.79
C ILE A 456 11.77 12.83 2.18
N GLY A 457 11.32 11.73 2.78
CA GLY A 457 10.01 11.57 3.41
C GLY A 457 10.12 11.67 4.94
N GLY A 458 9.03 12.05 5.60
CA GLY A 458 8.92 11.91 7.05
C GLY A 458 8.74 10.44 7.43
N PHE A 459 9.39 10.00 8.51
CA PHE A 459 9.15 8.68 9.08
C PHE A 459 7.83 8.66 9.85
N VAL A 460 7.02 7.65 9.60
CA VAL A 460 5.79 7.36 10.34
C VAL A 460 5.86 5.93 10.87
N PRO A 461 5.80 5.72 12.19
CA PRO A 461 5.74 4.38 12.75
C PRO A 461 4.45 3.67 12.31
N LYS A 462 4.57 2.46 11.77
CA LYS A 462 3.44 1.70 11.24
C LYS A 462 3.11 0.47 12.09
N PRO A 463 1.82 0.06 12.13
CA PRO A 463 1.39 -1.19 12.76
C PRO A 463 2.16 -2.41 12.24
N HIS A 464 2.30 -3.42 13.08
CA HIS A 464 2.96 -4.70 12.74
C HIS A 464 4.40 -4.56 12.27
N THR A 465 5.12 -3.56 12.76
CA THR A 465 6.55 -3.37 12.52
C THR A 465 7.31 -3.30 13.84
N PRO A 466 8.61 -3.60 13.89
CA PRO A 466 9.41 -3.37 15.09
C PRO A 466 9.31 -1.92 15.61
N PHE A 467 9.11 -0.95 14.72
CA PHE A 467 8.98 0.46 15.09
C PHE A 467 7.56 0.89 15.51
N GLN A 468 6.62 -0.04 15.66
CA GLN A 468 5.25 0.29 16.10
C GLN A 468 5.17 0.94 17.48
N TRP A 469 6.17 0.75 18.34
CA TRP A 469 6.28 1.38 19.65
C TRP A 469 7.00 2.74 19.64
N ALA A 470 7.79 3.01 18.60
CA ALA A 470 8.57 4.23 18.48
C ALA A 470 7.69 5.48 18.43
N PRO A 471 8.13 6.61 19.04
CA PRO A 471 7.50 7.89 18.86
C PRO A 471 7.76 8.41 17.44
N GLN A 472 6.81 9.16 16.89
CA GLN A 472 7.00 9.95 15.68
C GLN A 472 7.60 11.32 16.03
N LEU A 473 8.46 11.88 15.20
CA LEU A 473 8.96 13.24 15.38
C LEU A 473 7.84 14.25 15.08
N SER A 474 7.76 15.33 15.86
CA SER A 474 6.78 16.39 15.58
C SER A 474 7.02 17.07 14.23
N ALA A 475 5.99 17.71 13.67
CA ALA A 475 6.10 18.42 12.39
C ALA A 475 7.18 19.50 12.43
N GLU A 476 7.21 20.29 13.52
CA GLU A 476 8.16 21.39 13.72
C GLU A 476 9.60 20.88 13.81
N ALA A 477 9.81 19.78 14.53
CA ALA A 477 11.15 19.18 14.66
C ALA A 477 11.61 18.56 13.32
N THR A 478 10.71 17.93 12.58
CA THR A 478 10.98 17.42 11.23
C THR A 478 11.38 18.55 10.29
N ASP A 479 10.59 19.62 10.25
CA ASP A 479 10.84 20.77 9.38
C ASP A 479 12.14 21.49 9.75
N ALA A 480 12.47 21.59 11.04
CA ALA A 480 13.73 22.16 11.51
C ALA A 480 14.95 21.35 11.07
N ARG A 481 14.90 20.01 11.15
CA ARG A 481 15.98 19.13 10.64
C ARG A 481 16.14 19.24 9.14
N LEU A 482 15.04 19.19 8.39
CA LEU A 482 15.05 19.34 6.93
C LEU A 482 15.59 20.70 6.50
N ALA A 483 15.29 21.77 7.23
CA ALA A 483 15.84 23.10 6.97
C ALA A 483 17.36 23.13 7.18
N LYS A 484 17.89 22.54 8.25
CA LYS A 484 19.34 22.42 8.50
C LYS A 484 20.04 21.69 7.35
N LEU A 485 19.51 20.56 6.91
CA LEU A 485 20.04 19.80 5.79
C LEU A 485 20.02 20.61 4.48
N ARG A 486 18.91 21.26 4.18
CA ARG A 486 18.77 22.14 3.00
C ARG A 486 19.84 23.24 3.00
N ASP A 487 20.05 23.89 4.14
CA ASP A 487 20.97 25.00 4.27
C ASP A 487 22.43 24.51 4.17
N SER A 488 22.76 23.33 4.71
CA SER A 488 24.05 22.66 4.52
C SER A 488 24.33 22.38 3.04
N ILE A 489 23.36 21.79 2.31
CA ILE A 489 23.50 21.49 0.87
C ILE A 489 23.69 22.79 0.07
N ARG A 490 22.85 23.81 0.31
CA ARG A 490 22.91 25.09 -0.41
C ARG A 490 24.18 25.88 -0.11
N GLY A 491 24.72 25.75 1.09
CA GLY A 491 25.98 26.38 1.50
C GLY A 491 27.20 25.78 0.83
N ASP A 492 27.14 24.59 0.30
CA ASP A 492 28.25 23.94 -0.39
C ASP A 492 28.48 24.55 -1.79
N ARG A 493 29.56 25.30 -1.93
CA ARG A 493 29.91 26.01 -3.19
C ARG A 493 30.34 25.07 -4.31
N LYS A 494 30.84 23.87 -3.97
CA LYS A 494 31.45 22.93 -4.95
C LYS A 494 30.40 21.97 -5.53
N TYR A 495 29.49 21.49 -4.71
CA TYR A 495 28.55 20.42 -5.08
C TYR A 495 27.08 20.85 -5.01
N GLY A 496 26.73 21.86 -4.21
CA GLY A 496 25.34 22.22 -3.91
C GLY A 496 24.47 22.48 -5.14
N LYS A 497 25.02 23.02 -6.23
CA LYS A 497 24.30 23.23 -7.51
C LYS A 497 23.96 21.93 -8.26
N ASN A 498 24.67 20.84 -7.96
CA ASN A 498 24.49 19.54 -8.58
C ASN A 498 23.60 18.61 -7.74
N ILE A 499 23.24 19.02 -6.51
CA ILE A 499 22.35 18.29 -5.62
C ILE A 499 20.94 18.84 -5.77
N GLY A 500 20.04 18.02 -6.31
CA GLY A 500 18.60 18.29 -6.24
C GLY A 500 18.10 17.94 -4.84
N TYR A 501 17.31 18.83 -4.23
CA TYR A 501 16.73 18.62 -2.90
C TYR A 501 15.22 18.64 -3.00
N ARG A 502 14.58 17.52 -2.62
CA ARG A 502 13.13 17.35 -2.55
C ARG A 502 12.75 16.79 -1.19
N TYR A 503 11.69 17.28 -0.61
CA TYR A 503 11.20 16.81 0.69
C TYR A 503 9.70 17.02 0.81
N HIS A 504 9.11 16.30 1.73
CA HIS A 504 7.74 16.52 2.19
C HIS A 504 7.78 17.19 3.57
N ASP A 505 6.90 18.16 3.79
CA ASP A 505 6.73 18.82 5.08
C ASP A 505 6.31 17.81 6.16
N GLY A 506 6.58 18.10 7.44
CA GLY A 506 6.23 17.20 8.54
C GLY A 506 4.72 17.04 8.80
N LYS A 507 3.92 18.03 8.44
CA LYS A 507 2.47 18.09 8.74
C LYS A 507 1.66 16.91 8.17
N PRO A 508 1.78 16.52 6.89
CA PRO A 508 1.08 15.34 6.37
C PRO A 508 1.44 14.06 7.12
N GLY A 509 2.71 13.92 7.54
CA GLY A 509 3.17 12.77 8.32
C GLY A 509 2.49 12.66 9.69
N ILE A 510 2.15 13.76 10.36
CA ILE A 510 1.41 13.74 11.63
C ILE A 510 -0.01 13.21 11.40
N VAL A 511 -0.69 13.66 10.36
CA VAL A 511 -2.04 13.14 10.01
C VAL A 511 -1.96 11.66 9.64
N GLU A 512 -0.99 11.26 8.84
CA GLU A 512 -0.76 9.85 8.51
C GLU A 512 -0.49 9.00 9.77
N GLY A 513 0.32 9.51 10.72
CA GLY A 513 0.58 8.86 11.99
C GLY A 513 -0.68 8.72 12.86
N LEU A 514 -1.51 9.77 12.92
CA LEU A 514 -2.79 9.74 13.60
C LEU A 514 -3.70 8.65 13.03
N LEU A 515 -3.82 8.58 11.72
CA LEU A 515 -4.69 7.63 11.04
C LEU A 515 -4.16 6.19 11.12
N SER A 516 -2.87 5.97 10.92
CA SER A 516 -2.28 4.62 10.91
C SER A 516 -2.14 4.02 12.31
N ARG A 517 -1.99 4.83 13.36
CA ARG A 517 -1.76 4.40 14.74
C ARG A 517 -2.98 4.58 15.65
N GLY A 518 -4.07 5.13 15.11
CA GLY A 518 -5.28 5.47 15.82
C GLY A 518 -6.10 4.25 16.24
N ASP A 519 -7.00 4.48 17.17
CA ASP A 519 -8.07 3.56 17.57
C ASP A 519 -9.45 4.10 17.10
N ARG A 520 -10.56 3.50 17.52
CA ARG A 520 -11.91 3.88 17.08
C ARG A 520 -12.29 5.33 17.33
N ARG A 521 -11.71 5.99 18.35
CA ARG A 521 -11.97 7.42 18.62
C ARG A 521 -11.54 8.32 17.47
N VAL A 522 -10.56 7.90 16.67
CA VAL A 522 -10.11 8.65 15.49
C VAL A 522 -11.19 8.71 14.41
N GLY A 523 -12.14 7.78 14.40
CA GLY A 523 -13.30 7.82 13.49
C GLY A 523 -14.11 9.11 13.61
N GLY A 524 -14.28 9.62 14.84
CA GLY A 524 -14.93 10.91 15.08
C GLY A 524 -14.18 12.10 14.44
N ILE A 525 -12.85 12.04 14.39
CA ILE A 525 -12.02 13.05 13.73
C ILE A 525 -12.22 12.98 12.21
N ILE A 526 -12.10 11.78 11.62
CA ILE A 526 -12.26 11.54 10.18
C ILE A 526 -13.63 12.05 9.72
N ARG A 527 -14.69 11.75 10.47
CA ARG A 527 -16.03 12.24 10.20
C ARG A 527 -16.10 13.77 10.25
N ALA A 528 -15.57 14.39 11.30
CA ALA A 528 -15.58 15.85 11.43
C ALA A 528 -14.80 16.54 10.30
N VAL A 529 -13.66 15.98 9.89
CA VAL A 529 -12.88 16.49 8.74
C VAL A 529 -13.67 16.36 7.44
N TYR A 530 -14.33 15.22 7.23
CA TYR A 530 -15.23 15.04 6.09
C TYR A 530 -16.35 16.07 6.08
N GLU A 531 -17.06 16.29 7.19
CA GLU A 531 -18.16 17.24 7.33
C GLU A 531 -17.69 18.70 7.13
N ASP A 532 -16.45 19.01 7.52
CA ASP A 532 -15.80 20.32 7.27
C ASP A 532 -15.21 20.46 5.85
N GLY A 533 -15.52 19.51 4.96
CA GLY A 533 -15.14 19.57 3.54
C GLY A 533 -13.75 19.00 3.22
N GLY A 534 -13.15 18.19 4.10
CA GLY A 534 -11.90 17.46 3.83
C GLY A 534 -12.11 16.41 2.75
N ARG A 535 -11.27 16.45 1.72
CA ARG A 535 -11.26 15.56 0.55
C ARG A 535 -9.86 15.45 0.02
N PHE A 536 -9.50 14.31 -0.57
CA PHE A 536 -8.22 14.11 -1.23
C PHE A 536 -7.00 14.50 -0.38
N ASP A 537 -6.98 14.07 0.88
CA ASP A 537 -5.93 14.43 1.84
C ASP A 537 -4.51 13.95 1.41
N GLY A 538 -4.41 13.02 0.46
CA GLY A 538 -3.15 12.64 -0.19
C GLY A 538 -2.64 13.65 -1.22
N TRP A 539 -3.43 14.68 -1.59
CA TRP A 539 -3.09 15.67 -2.59
C TRP A 539 -2.79 17.02 -1.94
N ARG A 540 -1.60 17.55 -2.21
CA ARG A 540 -1.10 18.78 -1.56
C ARG A 540 -2.05 19.96 -1.66
N GLU A 541 -2.73 20.13 -2.78
CA GLU A 541 -3.67 21.21 -3.04
C GLU A 541 -4.98 21.11 -2.26
N HIS A 542 -5.32 19.92 -1.76
CA HIS A 542 -6.54 19.64 -1.00
C HIS A 542 -6.27 19.44 0.49
N PHE A 543 -5.04 19.06 0.84
CA PHE A 543 -4.64 18.80 2.22
C PHE A 543 -4.68 20.05 3.09
N SER A 544 -5.31 20.00 4.26
CA SER A 544 -5.34 21.07 5.24
C SER A 544 -5.03 20.56 6.65
N TYR A 545 -3.79 20.78 7.09
CA TYR A 545 -3.37 20.41 8.45
C TYR A 545 -4.21 21.09 9.52
N ASP A 546 -4.49 22.40 9.36
CA ASP A 546 -5.24 23.18 10.34
C ASP A 546 -6.67 22.67 10.50
N ARG A 547 -7.31 22.19 9.42
CA ARG A 547 -8.60 21.49 9.48
C ARG A 547 -8.51 20.23 10.31
N TRP A 548 -7.52 19.38 10.05
CA TRP A 548 -7.32 18.15 10.79
C TRP A 548 -7.14 18.39 12.27
N MET A 549 -6.30 19.36 12.67
CA MET A 549 -6.07 19.69 14.08
C MET A 549 -7.32 20.26 14.75
N ALA A 550 -8.01 21.21 14.11
CA ALA A 550 -9.24 21.77 14.65
C ALA A 550 -10.37 20.75 14.83
N CYS A 551 -10.48 19.78 13.92
CA CYS A 551 -11.43 18.68 14.04
C CYS A 551 -11.02 17.68 15.12
N ALA A 552 -9.72 17.41 15.26
CA ALA A 552 -9.19 16.53 16.29
C ALA A 552 -9.43 17.10 17.69
N ASP A 553 -9.16 18.38 17.90
CA ASP A 553 -9.41 19.07 19.19
C ASP A 553 -10.88 18.94 19.63
N LYS A 554 -11.80 19.06 18.68
CA LYS A 554 -13.24 18.93 18.96
C LYS A 554 -13.65 17.48 19.23
N ALA A 555 -13.21 16.56 18.39
CA ALA A 555 -13.63 15.15 18.47
C ALA A 555 -13.04 14.44 19.68
N LEU A 556 -11.82 14.81 20.09
CA LEU A 556 -11.14 14.21 21.24
C LEU A 556 -11.42 14.93 22.56
N ALA A 557 -12.19 16.02 22.56
CA ALA A 557 -12.51 16.77 23.77
C ALA A 557 -13.15 15.87 24.85
N GLY A 558 -12.55 15.84 26.03
CA GLY A 558 -13.03 15.05 27.17
C GLY A 558 -12.64 13.55 27.13
N THR A 559 -11.93 13.08 26.11
CA THR A 559 -11.46 11.67 26.02
C THR A 559 -10.17 11.42 26.80
N GLY A 560 -9.43 12.47 27.18
CA GLY A 560 -8.14 12.37 27.86
C GLY A 560 -6.96 12.08 26.95
N VAL A 561 -7.17 12.08 25.63
CA VAL A 561 -6.13 11.89 24.60
C VAL A 561 -6.20 13.00 23.56
N ASP A 562 -5.08 13.25 22.88
CA ASP A 562 -4.93 14.23 21.81
C ASP A 562 -4.14 13.64 20.62
N VAL A 563 -3.82 14.44 19.62
CA VAL A 563 -3.07 14.00 18.44
C VAL A 563 -1.67 13.52 18.83
N ASP A 564 -1.00 14.22 19.75
CA ASP A 564 0.34 13.86 20.22
C ASP A 564 0.34 12.54 20.98
N TRP A 565 -0.73 12.23 21.69
CA TRP A 565 -0.91 10.93 22.35
C TRP A 565 -0.85 9.76 21.34
N TYR A 566 -1.40 9.94 20.14
CA TYR A 566 -1.36 8.92 19.09
C TYR A 566 -0.02 8.88 18.35
N THR A 567 0.61 10.04 18.11
CA THR A 567 1.72 10.20 17.17
C THR A 567 3.09 10.26 17.85
N THR A 568 3.32 11.22 18.75
CA THR A 568 4.65 11.53 19.29
C THR A 568 4.98 10.79 20.59
N ARG A 569 4.01 10.09 21.18
CA ARG A 569 4.21 9.29 22.38
C ARG A 569 4.91 7.97 22.05
N GLU A 570 5.93 7.61 22.83
CA GLU A 570 6.48 6.25 22.87
C GLU A 570 5.47 5.31 23.54
N ARG A 571 5.34 4.08 23.03
CA ARG A 571 4.47 3.03 23.58
C ARG A 571 5.32 1.96 24.25
N THR A 572 4.73 1.22 25.20
CA THR A 572 5.43 0.13 25.88
C THR A 572 4.98 -1.23 25.38
N TYR A 573 5.77 -2.27 25.66
CA TYR A 573 5.46 -3.65 25.29
C TYR A 573 4.14 -4.14 25.88
N GLU A 574 3.85 -3.78 27.12
CA GLU A 574 2.64 -4.21 27.85
C GLU A 574 1.37 -3.52 27.37
N GLU A 575 1.50 -2.46 26.59
CA GLU A 575 0.37 -1.74 26.05
C GLU A 575 -0.36 -2.57 25.00
N VAL A 576 -1.70 -2.64 25.11
CA VAL A 576 -2.55 -3.21 24.08
C VAL A 576 -2.66 -2.22 22.94
N LEU A 577 -2.14 -2.58 21.76
CA LEU A 577 -2.18 -1.75 20.58
C LEU A 577 -3.51 -1.92 19.83
N PRO A 578 -3.99 -0.90 19.11
CA PRO A 578 -5.27 -0.97 18.39
C PRO A 578 -5.41 -2.17 17.45
N TRP A 579 -4.30 -2.71 16.96
CA TRP A 579 -4.24 -3.81 16.01
C TRP A 579 -3.81 -5.17 16.61
N ASP A 580 -3.63 -5.30 17.93
CA ASP A 580 -3.14 -6.54 18.56
C ASP A 580 -4.08 -7.74 18.38
N HIS A 581 -5.35 -7.49 18.10
CA HIS A 581 -6.34 -8.52 17.80
C HIS A 581 -6.37 -8.94 16.31
N LEU A 582 -5.56 -8.29 15.45
CA LEU A 582 -5.37 -8.64 14.05
C LEU A 582 -4.01 -9.31 13.88
N ASP A 583 -4.02 -10.58 13.51
CA ASP A 583 -2.84 -11.41 13.49
C ASP A 583 -2.17 -11.41 12.11
N SER A 584 -1.06 -10.72 11.99
CA SER A 584 -0.23 -10.72 10.78
C SER A 584 0.71 -11.93 10.67
N GLY A 585 0.65 -12.87 11.65
CA GLY A 585 1.57 -13.99 11.77
C GLY A 585 2.91 -13.64 12.41
N LEU A 586 3.16 -12.34 12.65
CA LEU A 586 4.38 -11.90 13.33
C LEU A 586 4.21 -12.07 14.84
N ASP A 587 5.23 -12.65 15.48
CA ASP A 587 5.26 -12.76 16.93
C ASP A 587 5.53 -11.39 17.56
N LYS A 588 4.71 -11.01 18.57
CA LYS A 588 4.86 -9.73 19.27
C LYS A 588 6.19 -9.66 20.02
N ASP A 589 6.63 -10.79 20.59
CA ASP A 589 7.91 -10.86 21.33
C ASP A 589 9.07 -10.64 20.35
N TRP A 590 9.03 -11.30 19.18
CA TRP A 590 10.04 -11.09 18.14
C TRP A 590 10.07 -9.63 17.65
N LEU A 591 8.91 -9.00 17.41
CA LEU A 591 8.85 -7.58 17.02
C LEU A 591 9.47 -6.67 18.08
N TRP A 592 9.27 -7.00 19.36
CA TRP A 592 9.84 -6.24 20.47
C TRP A 592 11.35 -6.46 20.59
N GLU A 593 11.82 -7.69 20.48
CA GLU A 593 13.25 -8.00 20.48
C GLU A 593 13.96 -7.27 19.33
N ASP A 594 13.40 -7.29 18.12
CA ASP A 594 13.97 -6.56 16.97
C ASP A 594 13.90 -5.03 17.15
N TRP A 595 12.93 -4.52 17.94
CA TRP A 595 12.94 -3.11 18.38
C TRP A 595 14.11 -2.83 19.35
N GLN A 596 14.40 -3.71 20.29
CA GLN A 596 15.55 -3.56 21.18
C GLN A 596 16.89 -3.67 20.41
N ASP A 597 16.99 -4.61 19.49
CA ASP A 597 18.14 -4.74 18.59
C ASP A 597 18.38 -3.46 17.77
N ALA A 598 17.30 -2.78 17.36
CA ALA A 598 17.43 -1.48 16.69
C ALA A 598 18.09 -0.43 17.58
N LEU A 599 17.72 -0.38 18.86
CA LEU A 599 18.30 0.58 19.82
C LEU A 599 19.78 0.28 20.10
N GLU A 600 20.19 -0.99 19.98
CA GLU A 600 21.56 -1.45 20.14
C GLU A 600 22.35 -1.48 18.81
N GLU A 601 21.74 -1.04 17.70
CA GLU A 601 22.34 -1.00 16.34
C GLU A 601 22.74 -2.40 15.81
N VAL A 602 22.06 -3.45 16.29
CA VAL A 602 22.28 -4.84 15.84
C VAL A 602 21.50 -5.09 14.55
N GLU A 603 22.16 -5.65 13.54
CA GLU A 603 21.55 -6.02 12.26
C GLU A 603 21.06 -7.46 12.26
N VAL A 604 19.96 -7.71 11.56
CA VAL A 604 19.38 -9.04 11.32
C VAL A 604 19.51 -9.37 9.84
N ASP A 605 20.04 -10.55 9.55
CA ASP A 605 20.29 -11.02 8.19
C ASP A 605 19.01 -11.31 7.38
N ASP A 606 19.17 -11.46 6.05
CA ASP A 606 18.08 -11.87 5.14
C ASP A 606 17.72 -13.34 5.33
N CYS A 607 16.48 -13.66 5.66
CA CYS A 607 16.04 -15.03 5.95
C CYS A 607 16.03 -15.99 4.74
N ARG A 608 16.41 -15.54 3.53
CA ARG A 608 16.65 -16.44 2.37
C ARG A 608 17.96 -17.23 2.50
N TRP A 609 18.98 -16.62 3.10
CA TRP A 609 20.36 -17.09 3.06
C TRP A 609 20.91 -17.55 4.40
N THR A 610 20.22 -17.22 5.47
CA THR A 610 20.61 -17.51 6.85
C THR A 610 19.57 -18.39 7.53
N PRO A 611 19.85 -18.96 8.70
CA PRO A 611 18.81 -19.56 9.51
C PRO A 611 17.65 -18.60 9.74
N CYS A 612 16.45 -19.17 9.84
CA CYS A 612 15.26 -18.39 10.15
C CYS A 612 15.46 -17.55 11.42
N PHE A 613 15.05 -16.27 11.37
CA PHE A 613 15.09 -15.39 12.55
C PHE A 613 13.80 -15.43 13.40
N ASP A 614 13.05 -16.51 13.28
CA ASP A 614 11.90 -16.86 14.12
C ASP A 614 10.81 -15.76 14.26
N CYS A 615 10.54 -15.01 13.18
CA CYS A 615 9.52 -13.97 13.22
C CYS A 615 8.08 -14.48 13.45
N GLY A 616 7.89 -15.82 13.47
CA GLY A 616 6.59 -16.47 13.73
C GLY A 616 5.77 -16.77 12.48
N VAL A 617 5.88 -16.01 11.38
CA VAL A 617 4.95 -16.07 10.24
C VAL A 617 4.82 -17.46 9.63
N CYS A 618 5.94 -18.10 9.29
CA CYS A 618 5.89 -19.40 8.61
C CYS A 618 5.23 -20.50 9.46
N PRO A 619 5.61 -20.72 10.72
CA PRO A 619 4.99 -21.76 11.55
C PRO A 619 3.56 -21.40 11.99
N GLN A 620 3.27 -20.13 12.30
CA GLN A 620 1.95 -19.75 12.79
C GLN A 620 0.87 -19.76 11.71
N MET A 621 1.27 -19.48 10.45
CA MET A 621 0.35 -19.42 9.30
C MET A 621 0.37 -20.68 8.43
N ASP A 622 1.11 -21.72 8.84
CA ASP A 622 1.33 -22.95 8.04
C ASP A 622 1.81 -22.61 6.61
N THR A 623 2.77 -21.70 6.52
CA THR A 623 3.30 -21.18 5.25
C THR A 623 4.82 -21.38 5.18
N HIS A 624 5.40 -21.14 4.01
CA HIS A 624 6.84 -21.23 3.81
C HIS A 624 7.30 -20.28 2.70
N ILE A 625 8.59 -19.96 2.67
CA ILE A 625 9.20 -19.17 1.60
C ILE A 625 9.16 -19.98 0.30
N GLN A 626 8.65 -19.38 -0.77
CA GLN A 626 8.62 -19.95 -2.12
C GLN A 626 9.51 -19.11 -3.04
N ILE A 627 10.75 -19.55 -3.24
CA ILE A 627 11.75 -18.88 -4.08
C ILE A 627 12.34 -19.87 -5.09
N GLY A 628 12.32 -19.50 -6.38
CA GLY A 628 12.95 -20.18 -7.50
C GLY A 628 12.78 -21.70 -7.58
N PRO A 629 13.36 -22.38 -8.57
CA PRO A 629 13.30 -23.84 -8.69
C PRO A 629 14.02 -24.56 -7.52
N THR A 630 15.00 -23.90 -6.92
CA THR A 630 15.75 -24.41 -5.76
C THR A 630 15.02 -24.21 -4.43
N GLY A 631 14.18 -23.19 -4.32
CA GLY A 631 13.41 -22.88 -3.11
C GLY A 631 12.36 -23.93 -2.77
N LYS A 632 11.75 -24.57 -3.77
CA LYS A 632 10.85 -25.71 -3.57
C LYS A 632 11.55 -26.95 -2.94
N LYS A 633 12.88 -26.92 -2.83
CA LYS A 633 13.70 -27.99 -2.23
C LYS A 633 14.28 -27.62 -0.87
N MET A 634 14.07 -26.40 -0.38
CA MET A 634 14.45 -26.08 0.99
C MET A 634 13.57 -26.90 1.94
N LEU A 635 14.21 -27.81 2.66
CA LEU A 635 13.56 -28.65 3.66
C LEU A 635 12.80 -27.75 4.64
N PRO A 636 11.60 -28.16 5.08
CA PRO A 636 10.92 -27.46 6.14
C PRO A 636 11.88 -27.32 7.31
N LEU A 637 12.10 -26.09 7.75
CA LEU A 637 12.98 -25.82 8.90
C LEU A 637 12.41 -26.55 10.10
N THR A 638 13.10 -27.57 10.55
CA THR A 638 12.76 -28.24 11.80
C THR A 638 13.08 -27.25 12.92
N VAL A 639 12.08 -26.69 13.54
CA VAL A 639 12.24 -25.87 14.74
C VAL A 639 12.87 -26.77 15.80
N VAL A 640 14.13 -26.55 16.09
CA VAL A 640 14.79 -27.17 17.23
C VAL A 640 14.34 -26.38 18.45
N ASN A 641 13.30 -26.86 19.13
CA ASN A 641 12.93 -26.32 20.43
C ASN A 641 14.16 -26.37 21.36
N LYS A 642 14.61 -25.19 21.78
CA LYS A 642 15.61 -25.07 22.84
C LYS A 642 14.98 -25.28 24.20
#